data_f2367dade9bc62c7b5f08e1b9de8b8ee
#
_entry.id   f2367dade9bc62c7b5f08e1b9de8b8ee
#
_cell.length_a   1.000
_cell.length_b   1.000
_cell.length_c   1.000
_cell.angle_alpha   90.00
_cell.angle_beta   90.00
_cell.angle_gamma   90.00
#
_symmetry.space_group_name_H-M   'P 1'
#
loop_
_entity.id
_entity.type
_entity.pdbx_description
1 polymer ?
#
loop_
_entity_poly.entity_id
_entity_poly.type
_entity_poly.pdbx_seq_one_letter_code
_entity_poly.pdbx_strand_id
1 'polypeptide(L)'
;MLTILFLILRMDISVSPLGQTDIGIYVRTGVAAYFSPTTTATFSLVCISDGVHTHIAKPAEVVRGKTILPNGKKFNLAPSEEAQARGYRTVLRGPEADYVEAALHQYLRLSVYGGLGLKALFLPPILTALCIFVALFPYCIYLDIKRTKLMKYGRLLRGPIVCSPAKFNEAIKGDGIVFPTEEGTNVLIPRSAEAQHFEIIADTGAGKTALIVHMLLQIRDRNDSAVIYDPAGEFVERFYNPERGDVILNPIDARCPYWSPADELRRRAEAKTLAASLFQSTQDKKGEFFVESPQKIFAHLLTFGPTPKQMAEWMANPVEIERRVQGTEYALLIDRSAPQQRTGVLSSLGMVAESLRMLPTKTETARVWNATQWSEKRQGWIFMTSQATVREALRPLHSLWIDWLVLRLMTRPEAGQRQVWFIIDDLAGLQKLPQLHTALTENRKSGNPIVMGFQGKAQLEMIYGHYAEVMLSQPATKIFLRTGEEKAALWVSKTIGDVEIERVKLTHHEGGMGGKNYAVDRQIDPAIMPSEIEGLPDLHAVLKHGNHVVRFAFPYPNIPIVQTGLVPRSVPNDELNFDPTLSAAADQNPVPSAPQAAAAPPPTAPPLSTSAQMPAAQATAQTHPTTPEKPLTSTDQLPLFSDDADAESEPDPEADEAISSESNTSPVFTF
;
A
#
# COMPACT_ATOMS: atom_id res chain seq x y z
N MET A 1 -30.67 -41.68 3.40
CA MET A 1 -32.04 -41.15 3.34
C MET A 1 -32.64 -41.22 1.94
N LEU A 2 -32.02 -40.67 0.90
CA LEU A 2 -32.50 -40.68 -0.50
C LEU A 2 -32.75 -42.10 -1.02
N THR A 3 -31.85 -43.04 -0.76
CA THR A 3 -31.98 -44.47 -1.16
C THR A 3 -33.23 -45.13 -0.58
N ILE A 4 -33.50 -44.83 0.70
CA ILE A 4 -34.68 -45.34 1.41
C ILE A 4 -35.95 -44.72 0.79
N LEU A 5 -35.95 -43.42 0.50
CA LEU A 5 -37.07 -42.75 -0.14
C LEU A 5 -37.37 -43.31 -1.51
N PHE A 6 -36.37 -43.52 -2.36
CA PHE A 6 -36.53 -44.12 -3.67
C PHE A 6 -36.93 -45.60 -3.61
N LEU A 7 -36.49 -46.33 -2.58
CA LEU A 7 -36.91 -47.69 -2.33
C LEU A 7 -38.42 -47.74 -1.96
N ILE A 8 -38.86 -46.88 -1.04
CA ILE A 8 -40.26 -46.74 -0.65
C ILE A 8 -41.12 -46.43 -1.88
N LEU A 9 -40.73 -45.41 -2.66
CA LEU A 9 -41.44 -44.98 -3.85
C LEU A 9 -41.53 -46.14 -4.89
N ARG A 10 -40.45 -46.91 -5.08
CA ARG A 10 -40.42 -48.03 -5.98
C ARG A 10 -41.28 -49.19 -5.46
N MET A 11 -41.30 -49.40 -4.14
CA MET A 11 -42.17 -50.40 -3.52
C MET A 11 -43.63 -50.02 -3.72
N ASP A 12 -44.02 -48.77 -3.53
CA ASP A 12 -45.39 -48.29 -3.75
C ASP A 12 -45.84 -48.49 -5.20
N ILE A 13 -44.95 -48.29 -6.16
CA ILE A 13 -45.26 -48.41 -7.59
C ILE A 13 -45.23 -49.86 -8.06
N SER A 14 -44.32 -50.68 -7.55
CA SER A 14 -43.98 -51.98 -8.15
C SER A 14 -44.39 -53.18 -7.30
N VAL A 15 -44.74 -52.98 -6.05
CA VAL A 15 -45.04 -54.07 -5.10
C VAL A 15 -46.37 -53.84 -4.42
N SER A 16 -47.19 -54.91 -4.35
CA SER A 16 -48.49 -54.83 -3.65
C SER A 16 -48.31 -54.45 -2.16
N PRO A 17 -49.32 -53.86 -1.53
CA PRO A 17 -49.26 -53.52 -0.09
C PRO A 17 -48.90 -54.70 0.81
N LEU A 18 -49.32 -55.91 0.43
CA LEU A 18 -48.97 -57.14 1.13
C LEU A 18 -47.49 -57.49 1.02
N GLY A 19 -46.86 -57.25 -0.12
CA GLY A 19 -45.44 -57.48 -0.31
C GLY A 19 -44.59 -56.46 0.43
N GLN A 20 -45.11 -55.26 0.65
CA GLN A 20 -44.41 -54.23 1.44
C GLN A 20 -44.26 -54.66 2.90
N THR A 21 -45.26 -55.30 3.51
CA THR A 21 -45.22 -55.78 4.90
C THR A 21 -44.22 -56.90 5.11
N ASP A 22 -44.04 -57.77 4.10
CA ASP A 22 -43.22 -58.98 4.18
C ASP A 22 -41.84 -58.85 3.55
N ILE A 23 -41.41 -57.61 3.26
CA ILE A 23 -40.11 -57.36 2.61
C ILE A 23 -38.92 -57.96 3.39
N GLY A 24 -39.00 -58.00 4.72
CA GLY A 24 -37.95 -58.55 5.58
C GLY A 24 -37.79 -60.07 5.31
N ILE A 25 -38.88 -60.79 5.16
CA ILE A 25 -38.84 -62.24 4.83
C ILE A 25 -38.28 -62.42 3.42
N TYR A 26 -38.70 -61.60 2.46
CA TYR A 26 -38.25 -61.66 1.07
C TYR A 26 -36.72 -61.41 0.97
N VAL A 27 -36.22 -60.43 1.66
CA VAL A 27 -34.79 -60.12 1.70
C VAL A 27 -33.99 -61.25 2.36
N ARG A 28 -34.45 -61.71 3.55
CA ARG A 28 -33.80 -62.80 4.28
C ARG A 28 -33.72 -64.06 3.44
N THR A 29 -34.84 -64.52 2.91
CA THR A 29 -34.89 -65.71 2.10
C THR A 29 -34.10 -65.60 0.80
N GLY A 30 -34.02 -64.41 0.21
CA GLY A 30 -33.22 -64.14 -0.97
C GLY A 30 -31.70 -64.16 -0.69
N VAL A 31 -31.27 -63.65 0.46
CA VAL A 31 -29.88 -63.73 0.90
C VAL A 31 -29.53 -65.22 1.18
N ALA A 32 -30.41 -65.96 1.89
CA ALA A 32 -30.20 -67.35 2.13
C ALA A 32 -30.17 -68.16 0.83
N ALA A 33 -31.06 -67.90 -0.13
CA ALA A 33 -31.03 -68.52 -1.43
C ALA A 33 -29.73 -68.34 -2.21
N TYR A 34 -29.04 -67.23 -1.96
CA TYR A 34 -27.74 -66.95 -2.60
C TYR A 34 -26.53 -67.61 -1.89
N PHE A 35 -26.48 -67.52 -0.54
CA PHE A 35 -25.34 -68.00 0.22
C PHE A 35 -25.51 -69.43 0.77
N SER A 36 -26.75 -69.86 1.05
CA SER A 36 -27.05 -71.15 1.71
C SER A 36 -28.38 -71.69 1.20
N PRO A 37 -28.44 -72.15 -0.04
CA PRO A 37 -29.71 -72.50 -0.69
C PRO A 37 -30.48 -73.67 -0.07
N THR A 38 -29.88 -74.47 0.80
CA THR A 38 -30.46 -75.60 1.52
C THR A 38 -30.88 -75.25 2.96
N THR A 39 -30.69 -74.03 3.41
CA THR A 39 -31.06 -73.63 4.76
C THR A 39 -32.57 -73.63 4.92
N THR A 40 -33.06 -74.20 6.02
CA THR A 40 -34.47 -74.21 6.41
C THR A 40 -34.70 -73.28 7.56
N ALA A 41 -35.84 -72.60 7.52
CA ALA A 41 -36.27 -71.75 8.65
C ALA A 41 -37.79 -71.91 8.84
N THR A 42 -38.22 -71.68 10.05
CA THR A 42 -39.63 -71.80 10.43
C THR A 42 -40.38 -70.52 10.02
N PHE A 43 -41.38 -70.63 9.23
CA PHE A 43 -42.28 -69.57 8.81
C PHE A 43 -43.74 -69.99 8.98
N SER A 44 -44.60 -69.03 9.26
CA SER A 44 -46.04 -69.22 9.19
C SER A 44 -46.62 -68.66 7.88
N LEU A 45 -47.37 -69.39 7.15
CA LEU A 45 -48.00 -68.93 5.93
C LEU A 45 -49.55 -68.93 6.06
N VAL A 46 -50.15 -67.79 5.77
CA VAL A 46 -51.58 -67.58 5.87
C VAL A 46 -52.10 -67.16 4.50
N CYS A 47 -53.21 -67.77 4.07
CA CYS A 47 -53.88 -67.32 2.89
C CYS A 47 -54.77 -66.13 3.23
N ILE A 48 -54.46 -65.01 2.68
CA ILE A 48 -55.20 -63.75 2.93
C ILE A 48 -56.34 -63.55 1.90
N SER A 49 -56.28 -64.21 0.74
CA SER A 49 -57.26 -64.00 -0.29
C SER A 49 -58.68 -64.41 0.11
N ASP A 50 -58.81 -65.43 1.00
CA ASP A 50 -60.13 -65.89 1.47
C ASP A 50 -60.43 -65.33 2.87
N GLY A 51 -59.61 -64.43 3.37
CA GLY A 51 -59.84 -63.76 4.60
C GLY A 51 -59.56 -64.49 5.91
N VAL A 52 -59.42 -65.84 5.89
CA VAL A 52 -59.40 -66.58 7.16
C VAL A 52 -58.63 -67.91 7.15
N HIS A 53 -58.16 -68.45 6.06
CA HIS A 53 -57.59 -69.80 6.07
C HIS A 53 -56.10 -69.76 6.47
N THR A 54 -55.82 -70.20 7.65
CA THR A 54 -54.47 -70.57 8.11
C THR A 54 -54.16 -72.01 7.77
N HIS A 55 -53.03 -72.25 7.13
CA HIS A 55 -52.61 -73.58 6.73
C HIS A 55 -51.12 -73.73 6.79
N ILE A 56 -50.68 -74.91 7.24
CA ILE A 56 -49.23 -75.27 7.21
C ILE A 56 -48.89 -75.75 5.82
N ALA A 57 -48.21 -74.99 5.02
CA ALA A 57 -47.74 -75.39 3.71
C ALA A 57 -46.36 -76.06 3.83
N LYS A 58 -46.22 -77.21 3.16
CA LYS A 58 -44.90 -77.89 3.05
C LYS A 58 -44.05 -77.15 2.02
N PRO A 59 -42.70 -77.10 2.16
CA PRO A 59 -41.85 -76.44 1.21
C PRO A 59 -42.05 -76.80 -0.25
N ALA A 60 -42.29 -78.07 -0.54
CA ALA A 60 -42.58 -78.50 -1.90
C ALA A 60 -43.91 -78.00 -2.45
N GLU A 61 -44.88 -77.78 -1.60
CA GLU A 61 -46.23 -77.26 -1.99
C GLU A 61 -46.16 -75.76 -2.25
N VAL A 62 -45.33 -75.06 -1.45
CA VAL A 62 -45.05 -73.61 -1.67
C VAL A 62 -44.49 -73.42 -3.08
N VAL A 63 -43.49 -74.19 -3.46
CA VAL A 63 -42.86 -74.12 -4.80
C VAL A 63 -43.86 -74.45 -5.91
N ARG A 64 -44.76 -75.41 -5.69
CA ARG A 64 -45.79 -75.80 -6.65
C ARG A 64 -46.99 -74.85 -6.69
N GLY A 65 -47.08 -73.95 -5.74
CA GLY A 65 -48.21 -72.99 -5.62
C GLY A 65 -49.50 -73.63 -5.23
N LYS A 66 -49.51 -74.87 -4.69
CA LYS A 66 -50.67 -75.59 -4.24
C LYS A 66 -50.44 -76.28 -2.93
N THR A 67 -51.41 -76.26 -2.08
CA THR A 67 -51.40 -77.06 -0.83
C THR A 67 -52.73 -77.77 -0.60
N ILE A 68 -52.74 -78.74 0.31
CA ILE A 68 -53.96 -79.46 0.71
C ILE A 68 -54.28 -79.01 2.13
N LEU A 69 -55.45 -78.47 2.35
CA LEU A 69 -55.98 -78.13 3.67
C LEU A 69 -56.20 -79.35 4.57
N PRO A 70 -56.23 -79.25 5.88
CA PRO A 70 -56.43 -80.32 6.81
C PRO A 70 -57.81 -81.06 6.55
N ASN A 71 -58.75 -80.37 5.96
CA ASN A 71 -60.05 -80.91 5.56
C ASN A 71 -60.05 -81.66 4.20
N GLY A 72 -58.86 -81.90 3.64
CA GLY A 72 -58.68 -82.59 2.36
C GLY A 72 -58.92 -81.75 1.12
N LYS A 73 -59.37 -80.52 1.23
CA LYS A 73 -59.55 -79.60 0.09
C LYS A 73 -58.21 -79.11 -0.46
N LYS A 74 -58.07 -79.12 -1.80
CA LYS A 74 -56.92 -78.53 -2.48
C LYS A 74 -57.04 -77.00 -2.44
N PHE A 75 -56.01 -76.35 -1.91
CA PHE A 75 -55.96 -74.92 -1.89
C PHE A 75 -54.92 -74.42 -2.88
N ASN A 76 -55.32 -73.45 -3.70
CA ASN A 76 -54.37 -72.79 -4.64
C ASN A 76 -53.65 -71.67 -3.99
N LEU A 77 -52.37 -71.79 -3.95
CA LEU A 77 -51.45 -70.74 -3.38
C LEU A 77 -51.23 -69.63 -4.40
N ALA A 78 -51.68 -69.77 -5.62
CA ALA A 78 -51.59 -68.67 -6.57
C ALA A 78 -52.55 -67.55 -6.18
N PRO A 79 -52.27 -66.30 -6.58
CA PRO A 79 -53.11 -65.14 -6.29
C PRO A 79 -54.52 -65.41 -6.79
N SER A 80 -55.55 -65.08 -5.99
CA SER A 80 -56.92 -65.12 -6.43
C SER A 80 -57.23 -64.03 -7.45
N GLU A 81 -58.23 -64.29 -8.35
CA GLU A 81 -58.61 -63.25 -9.32
C GLU A 81 -59.09 -61.93 -8.63
N GLU A 82 -59.79 -62.08 -7.52
CA GLU A 82 -60.25 -60.94 -6.76
C GLU A 82 -59.10 -60.11 -6.08
N ALA A 83 -58.09 -60.82 -5.58
CA ALA A 83 -56.89 -60.17 -5.03
C ALA A 83 -56.04 -59.51 -6.11
N GLN A 84 -55.98 -60.14 -7.32
CA GLN A 84 -55.31 -59.53 -8.46
C GLN A 84 -56.05 -58.29 -8.98
N ALA A 85 -57.38 -58.32 -9.04
CA ALA A 85 -58.18 -57.17 -9.46
C ALA A 85 -58.00 -55.94 -8.49
N ARG A 86 -57.76 -56.22 -7.21
CA ARG A 86 -57.45 -55.18 -6.21
C ARG A 86 -55.97 -54.84 -6.10
N GLY A 87 -55.13 -55.45 -6.94
CA GLY A 87 -53.67 -55.26 -6.89
C GLY A 87 -52.95 -55.97 -5.74
N TYR A 88 -53.61 -56.83 -5.00
CA TYR A 88 -53.05 -57.70 -3.96
C TYR A 88 -52.65 -59.03 -4.48
N ARG A 89 -51.63 -59.63 -3.87
CA ARG A 89 -51.17 -60.98 -4.14
C ARG A 89 -51.38 -61.83 -2.91
N THR A 90 -51.79 -63.06 -3.12
CA THR A 90 -52.08 -64.01 -2.07
C THR A 90 -50.76 -64.47 -1.41
N VAL A 91 -50.68 -64.28 -0.10
CA VAL A 91 -49.62 -64.86 0.73
C VAL A 91 -50.26 -65.74 1.78
N LEU A 92 -49.72 -66.91 1.91
CA LEU A 92 -50.20 -67.85 2.94
C LEU A 92 -49.44 -67.59 4.24
N ARG A 93 -50.25 -67.47 5.30
CA ARG A 93 -49.70 -67.44 6.70
C ARG A 93 -50.53 -68.46 7.50
N GLY A 94 -49.86 -69.24 8.36
CA GLY A 94 -50.47 -70.22 9.21
C GLY A 94 -49.61 -70.58 10.38
N PRO A 95 -49.91 -71.70 11.04
CA PRO A 95 -48.99 -72.24 12.05
C PRO A 95 -47.57 -72.34 11.52
N GLU A 96 -46.59 -72.16 12.39
CA GLU A 96 -45.19 -72.25 12.02
C GLU A 96 -44.85 -73.63 11.39
N ALA A 97 -44.10 -73.58 10.31
CA ALA A 97 -43.61 -74.80 9.62
C ALA A 97 -42.19 -74.47 9.05
N ASP A 98 -41.38 -75.48 8.92
CA ASP A 98 -40.03 -75.40 8.37
C ASP A 98 -40.13 -75.42 6.83
N TYR A 99 -39.57 -74.35 6.23
CA TYR A 99 -39.42 -74.21 4.80
C TYR A 99 -37.96 -74.04 4.40
N VAL A 100 -37.62 -74.60 3.24
CA VAL A 100 -36.35 -74.28 2.60
C VAL A 100 -36.46 -72.84 2.13
N GLU A 101 -35.54 -71.97 2.66
CA GLU A 101 -35.59 -70.53 2.41
C GLU A 101 -35.50 -70.21 0.92
N ALA A 102 -34.67 -70.91 0.14
CA ALA A 102 -34.57 -70.73 -1.30
C ALA A 102 -35.90 -71.03 -2.03
N ALA A 103 -36.64 -72.07 -1.64
CA ALA A 103 -37.92 -72.41 -2.23
C ALA A 103 -38.98 -71.37 -1.86
N LEU A 104 -38.97 -70.87 -0.60
CA LEU A 104 -39.88 -69.84 -0.16
C LEU A 104 -39.59 -68.51 -0.87
N HIS A 105 -38.31 -68.18 -1.07
CA HIS A 105 -37.93 -66.99 -1.84
C HIS A 105 -38.49 -67.07 -3.29
N GLN A 106 -38.32 -68.15 -3.94
CA GLN A 106 -38.85 -68.32 -5.31
C GLN A 106 -40.40 -68.20 -5.37
N TYR A 107 -41.10 -68.76 -4.39
CA TYR A 107 -42.53 -68.58 -4.26
C TYR A 107 -42.93 -67.16 -4.04
N LEU A 108 -42.31 -66.43 -3.07
CA LEU A 108 -42.61 -65.06 -2.81
C LEU A 108 -42.32 -64.20 -4.04
N ARG A 109 -41.18 -64.44 -4.69
CA ARG A 109 -40.82 -63.74 -5.92
C ARG A 109 -41.90 -63.80 -6.99
N LEU A 110 -42.45 -64.95 -7.24
CA LEU A 110 -43.48 -65.18 -8.30
C LEU A 110 -44.82 -64.69 -7.85
N SER A 111 -45.20 -64.97 -6.59
CA SER A 111 -46.58 -64.77 -6.12
C SER A 111 -46.85 -63.41 -5.56
N VAL A 112 -45.86 -62.79 -4.90
CA VAL A 112 -46.03 -61.55 -4.18
C VAL A 112 -45.30 -60.38 -4.89
N TYR A 113 -44.13 -60.65 -5.39
CA TYR A 113 -43.26 -59.62 -5.99
C TYR A 113 -43.29 -59.60 -7.53
N GLY A 114 -44.21 -60.31 -8.16
CA GLY A 114 -44.42 -60.27 -9.61
C GLY A 114 -43.23 -60.63 -10.47
N GLY A 115 -42.35 -61.52 -9.96
CA GLY A 115 -41.14 -61.90 -10.66
C GLY A 115 -39.93 -60.99 -10.37
N LEU A 116 -40.09 -59.85 -9.64
CA LEU A 116 -39.02 -58.94 -9.30
C LEU A 116 -38.02 -59.63 -8.35
N GLY A 117 -36.80 -59.81 -8.81
CA GLY A 117 -35.69 -60.28 -7.95
C GLY A 117 -35.14 -59.16 -7.06
N LEU A 118 -34.38 -59.51 -6.00
CA LEU A 118 -33.78 -58.54 -5.09
C LEU A 118 -32.92 -57.49 -5.82
N LYS A 119 -32.14 -57.91 -6.82
CA LYS A 119 -31.33 -56.99 -7.63
C LYS A 119 -32.20 -55.96 -8.36
N ALA A 120 -33.31 -56.42 -8.98
CA ALA A 120 -34.23 -55.55 -9.72
C ALA A 120 -35.02 -54.61 -8.79
N LEU A 121 -35.20 -54.96 -7.52
CA LEU A 121 -35.91 -54.15 -6.54
C LEU A 121 -34.99 -53.08 -5.93
N PHE A 122 -33.75 -53.43 -5.54
CA PHE A 122 -32.85 -52.54 -4.77
C PHE A 122 -31.84 -51.77 -5.63
N LEU A 123 -31.36 -52.35 -6.76
CA LEU A 123 -30.31 -51.73 -7.57
C LEU A 123 -30.72 -50.37 -8.19
N PRO A 124 -31.92 -50.23 -8.82
CA PRO A 124 -32.32 -48.96 -9.40
C PRO A 124 -32.42 -47.83 -8.39
N PRO A 125 -33.07 -47.97 -7.20
CA PRO A 125 -33.06 -46.92 -6.17
C PRO A 125 -31.66 -46.54 -5.69
N ILE A 126 -30.74 -47.49 -5.56
CA ILE A 126 -29.35 -47.24 -5.17
C ILE A 126 -28.63 -46.47 -6.27
N LEU A 127 -28.77 -46.89 -7.52
CA LEU A 127 -28.13 -46.20 -8.66
C LEU A 127 -28.67 -44.79 -8.85
N THR A 128 -29.98 -44.56 -8.75
CA THR A 128 -30.58 -43.24 -8.86
C THR A 128 -30.12 -42.33 -7.74
N ALA A 129 -30.08 -42.81 -6.50
CA ALA A 129 -29.57 -42.07 -5.36
C ALA A 129 -28.05 -41.74 -5.50
N LEU A 130 -27.28 -42.71 -6.02
CA LEU A 130 -25.86 -42.52 -6.30
C LEU A 130 -25.64 -41.47 -7.40
N CYS A 131 -26.40 -41.54 -8.51
CA CYS A 131 -26.31 -40.56 -9.57
C CYS A 131 -26.64 -39.14 -9.08
N ILE A 132 -27.71 -38.99 -8.29
CA ILE A 132 -28.04 -37.68 -7.68
C ILE A 132 -26.95 -37.22 -6.73
N PHE A 133 -26.42 -38.11 -5.91
CA PHE A 133 -25.33 -37.78 -5.00
C PHE A 133 -24.08 -37.31 -5.76
N VAL A 134 -23.66 -38.07 -6.80
CA VAL A 134 -22.50 -37.71 -7.62
C VAL A 134 -22.70 -36.38 -8.34
N ALA A 135 -23.92 -36.09 -8.80
CA ALA A 135 -24.24 -34.83 -9.45
C ALA A 135 -24.25 -33.63 -8.47
N LEU A 136 -24.81 -33.82 -7.28
CA LEU A 136 -24.92 -32.73 -6.27
C LEU A 136 -23.66 -32.53 -5.41
N PHE A 137 -22.86 -33.56 -5.25
CA PHE A 137 -21.66 -33.51 -4.39
C PHE A 137 -20.64 -32.41 -4.78
N PRO A 138 -20.26 -32.26 -6.07
CA PRO A 138 -19.39 -31.17 -6.50
C PRO A 138 -19.99 -29.79 -6.22
N TYR A 139 -21.30 -29.65 -6.40
CA TYR A 139 -22.01 -28.41 -6.11
C TYR A 139 -21.98 -28.08 -4.59
N CYS A 140 -22.20 -29.07 -3.75
CA CYS A 140 -22.07 -28.89 -2.29
C CYS A 140 -20.65 -28.51 -1.87
N ILE A 141 -19.64 -29.15 -2.46
CA ILE A 141 -18.23 -28.79 -2.22
C ILE A 141 -17.97 -27.35 -2.67
N TYR A 142 -18.44 -26.96 -3.85
CA TYR A 142 -18.31 -25.58 -4.34
C TYR A 142 -18.93 -24.57 -3.37
N LEU A 143 -20.15 -24.84 -2.88
CA LEU A 143 -20.83 -23.98 -1.91
C LEU A 143 -20.06 -23.91 -0.58
N ASP A 144 -19.51 -25.03 -0.14
CA ASP A 144 -18.76 -25.12 1.12
C ASP A 144 -17.42 -24.35 1.02
N ILE A 145 -16.73 -24.48 -0.10
CA ILE A 145 -15.51 -23.69 -0.39
C ILE A 145 -15.85 -22.21 -0.44
N LYS A 146 -16.91 -21.82 -1.15
CA LYS A 146 -17.36 -20.42 -1.22
C LYS A 146 -17.74 -19.88 0.15
N ARG A 147 -18.44 -20.66 0.96
CA ARG A 147 -18.83 -20.29 2.33
C ARG A 147 -17.59 -20.18 3.25
N THR A 148 -16.67 -21.13 3.16
CA THR A 148 -15.43 -21.11 3.95
C THR A 148 -14.57 -19.90 3.60
N LYS A 149 -14.44 -19.56 2.32
CA LYS A 149 -13.77 -18.34 1.87
C LYS A 149 -14.45 -17.09 2.43
N LEU A 150 -15.78 -17.03 2.38
CA LEU A 150 -16.55 -15.89 2.92
C LEU A 150 -16.37 -15.76 4.44
N MET A 151 -16.34 -16.87 5.17
CA MET A 151 -16.10 -16.87 6.62
C MET A 151 -14.67 -16.49 6.97
N LYS A 152 -13.67 -16.94 6.19
CA LYS A 152 -12.26 -16.69 6.46
C LYS A 152 -11.82 -15.28 6.05
N TYR A 153 -12.21 -14.82 4.87
CA TYR A 153 -11.74 -13.56 4.28
C TYR A 153 -12.77 -12.44 4.30
N GLY A 154 -14.04 -12.76 4.57
CA GLY A 154 -15.12 -11.82 4.49
C GLY A 154 -15.49 -11.42 3.04
N ARG A 155 -16.45 -10.52 2.91
CA ARG A 155 -16.84 -9.87 1.65
C ARG A 155 -16.45 -8.41 1.70
N LEU A 156 -15.59 -7.98 0.78
CA LEU A 156 -15.26 -6.57 0.61
C LEU A 156 -16.51 -5.81 0.16
N LEU A 157 -16.92 -4.80 0.93
CA LEU A 157 -18.06 -3.92 0.62
C LEU A 157 -17.59 -2.62 0.00
N ARG A 158 -16.61 -1.95 0.61
CA ARG A 158 -16.07 -0.65 0.21
C ARG A 158 -14.58 -0.58 0.51
N GLY A 159 -13.90 0.36 -0.14
CA GLY A 159 -12.50 0.67 0.10
C GLY A 159 -11.62 0.44 -1.13
N PRO A 160 -10.30 0.54 -0.98
CA PRO A 160 -9.36 0.30 -2.06
C PRO A 160 -9.38 -1.17 -2.52
N ILE A 161 -9.18 -1.35 -3.82
CA ILE A 161 -9.19 -2.66 -4.45
C ILE A 161 -7.75 -3.18 -4.52
N VAL A 162 -7.39 -4.07 -3.61
CA VAL A 162 -6.10 -4.77 -3.67
C VAL A 162 -6.21 -5.89 -4.70
N CYS A 163 -5.40 -5.84 -5.74
CA CYS A 163 -5.50 -6.76 -6.87
C CYS A 163 -4.12 -7.23 -7.38
N SER A 164 -4.12 -8.27 -8.20
CA SER A 164 -2.92 -8.74 -8.90
C SER A 164 -2.50 -7.77 -10.01
N PRO A 165 -1.22 -7.79 -10.48
CA PRO A 165 -0.74 -6.96 -11.57
C PRO A 165 -1.60 -7.03 -12.84
N ALA A 166 -2.08 -8.22 -13.21
CA ALA A 166 -2.94 -8.41 -14.38
C ALA A 166 -4.27 -7.65 -14.27
N LYS A 167 -4.95 -7.76 -13.11
CA LYS A 167 -6.21 -7.05 -12.86
C LYS A 167 -6.01 -5.55 -12.71
N PHE A 168 -4.88 -5.13 -12.16
CA PHE A 168 -4.50 -3.73 -12.08
C PHE A 168 -4.38 -3.12 -13.48
N ASN A 169 -3.65 -3.77 -14.38
CA ASN A 169 -3.47 -3.33 -15.77
C ASN A 169 -4.78 -3.35 -16.56
N GLU A 170 -5.68 -4.31 -16.27
CA GLU A 170 -7.02 -4.36 -16.89
C GLU A 170 -7.87 -3.15 -16.49
N ALA A 171 -7.75 -2.69 -15.24
CA ALA A 171 -8.45 -1.53 -14.74
C ALA A 171 -7.86 -0.20 -15.23
N ILE A 172 -6.51 -0.14 -15.38
CA ILE A 172 -5.76 1.08 -15.72
C ILE A 172 -5.16 0.91 -17.13
N LYS A 173 -6.00 0.94 -18.14
CA LYS A 173 -5.60 0.71 -19.54
C LYS A 173 -4.71 1.82 -20.09
N GLY A 174 -3.77 1.48 -20.96
CA GLY A 174 -2.92 2.42 -21.71
C GLY A 174 -1.50 1.90 -21.90
N ASP A 175 -0.64 2.72 -22.46
CA ASP A 175 0.81 2.58 -22.53
C ASP A 175 1.46 3.64 -21.64
N GLY A 176 2.61 3.37 -21.07
CA GLY A 176 3.29 4.33 -20.21
C GLY A 176 4.49 3.73 -19.48
N ILE A 177 4.76 4.17 -18.25
CA ILE A 177 5.84 3.61 -17.44
C ILE A 177 5.45 2.22 -16.95
N VAL A 178 6.38 1.28 -17.12
CA VAL A 178 6.23 -0.13 -16.78
C VAL A 178 7.19 -0.48 -15.65
N PHE A 179 6.69 -1.05 -14.58
CA PHE A 179 7.50 -1.64 -13.52
C PHE A 179 7.57 -3.16 -13.75
N PRO A 180 8.76 -3.70 -14.04
CA PRO A 180 8.93 -5.13 -14.24
C PRO A 180 8.64 -5.88 -12.94
N THR A 181 8.02 -7.05 -13.03
CA THR A 181 7.79 -7.90 -11.87
C THR A 181 8.48 -9.25 -12.03
N GLU A 182 8.85 -9.85 -10.90
CA GLU A 182 9.43 -11.20 -10.88
C GLU A 182 8.42 -12.27 -11.34
N GLU A 183 7.11 -12.01 -11.18
CA GLU A 183 6.03 -12.91 -11.59
C GLU A 183 5.71 -12.86 -13.10
N GLY A 184 6.41 -12.02 -13.86
CA GLY A 184 6.28 -11.93 -15.31
C GLY A 184 5.13 -11.04 -15.82
N THR A 185 4.21 -10.61 -14.98
CA THR A 185 3.17 -9.63 -15.35
C THR A 185 3.53 -8.27 -14.83
N ASN A 186 4.07 -7.40 -15.66
CA ASN A 186 4.50 -6.06 -15.29
C ASN A 186 3.35 -5.18 -14.80
N VAL A 187 3.66 -4.19 -13.95
CA VAL A 187 2.70 -3.16 -13.51
C VAL A 187 2.85 -1.93 -14.39
N LEU A 188 1.75 -1.44 -14.95
CA LEU A 188 1.71 -0.35 -15.92
C LEU A 188 1.06 0.91 -15.34
N ILE A 189 1.68 2.06 -15.54
CA ILE A 189 1.08 3.39 -15.34
C ILE A 189 0.97 4.09 -16.69
N PRO A 190 -0.25 4.48 -17.12
CA PRO A 190 -0.44 5.02 -18.46
C PRO A 190 0.14 6.43 -18.60
N ARG A 191 0.54 6.80 -19.83
CA ARG A 191 1.08 8.13 -20.16
C ARG A 191 0.18 9.28 -19.71
N SER A 192 -1.12 9.10 -19.78
CA SER A 192 -2.08 10.10 -19.32
C SER A 192 -2.01 10.40 -17.82
N ALA A 193 -1.45 9.45 -17.04
CA ALA A 193 -1.27 9.56 -15.60
C ALA A 193 0.16 9.99 -15.21
N GLU A 194 1.15 9.90 -16.10
CA GLU A 194 2.55 10.25 -15.79
C GLU A 194 2.67 11.71 -15.30
N ALA A 195 2.02 12.66 -15.97
CA ALA A 195 2.00 14.07 -15.57
C ALA A 195 1.21 14.36 -14.28
N GLN A 196 0.60 13.33 -13.67
CA GLN A 196 -0.05 13.43 -12.37
C GLN A 196 0.90 13.08 -11.21
N HIS A 197 2.19 13.00 -11.52
CA HIS A 197 3.30 12.83 -10.60
C HIS A 197 3.35 11.50 -9.85
N PHE A 198 4.53 11.21 -9.30
CA PHE A 198 4.83 10.00 -8.54
C PHE A 198 5.43 10.37 -7.18
N GLU A 199 5.07 9.62 -6.16
CA GLU A 199 5.82 9.63 -4.90
C GLU A 199 6.36 8.23 -4.59
N ILE A 200 7.57 8.17 -4.05
CA ILE A 200 8.24 6.94 -3.68
C ILE A 200 8.78 7.11 -2.26
N ILE A 201 8.21 6.37 -1.31
CA ILE A 201 8.73 6.30 0.05
C ILE A 201 9.46 4.98 0.27
N ALA A 202 10.66 5.04 0.83
CA ALA A 202 11.48 3.87 1.06
C ALA A 202 12.60 4.18 2.05
N ASP A 203 12.87 3.26 2.96
CA ASP A 203 14.11 3.28 3.74
C ASP A 203 15.33 3.02 2.87
N THR A 204 16.49 3.33 3.42
CA THR A 204 17.76 3.03 2.78
C THR A 204 17.90 1.53 2.53
N GLY A 205 18.24 1.15 1.29
CA GLY A 205 18.41 -0.23 0.87
C GLY A 205 17.12 -0.97 0.47
N ALA A 206 15.94 -0.41 0.68
CA ALA A 206 14.67 -1.07 0.32
C ALA A 206 14.44 -1.20 -1.21
N GLY A 207 15.23 -0.50 -2.05
CA GLY A 207 15.17 -0.62 -3.51
C GLY A 207 14.67 0.62 -4.25
N LYS A 208 14.57 1.79 -3.61
CA LYS A 208 14.13 3.05 -4.24
C LYS A 208 14.93 3.38 -5.51
N THR A 209 16.26 3.39 -5.41
CA THR A 209 17.16 3.66 -6.54
C THR A 209 16.96 2.64 -7.67
N ALA A 210 16.78 1.35 -7.35
CA ALA A 210 16.52 0.32 -8.36
C ALA A 210 15.21 0.58 -9.12
N LEU A 211 14.15 0.98 -8.40
CA LEU A 211 12.87 1.32 -9.00
C LEU A 211 12.99 2.55 -9.93
N ILE A 212 13.69 3.59 -9.50
CA ILE A 212 13.95 4.80 -10.30
C ILE A 212 14.77 4.44 -11.56
N VAL A 213 15.74 3.54 -11.44
CA VAL A 213 16.53 3.07 -12.59
C VAL A 213 15.63 2.41 -13.65
N HIS A 214 14.63 1.61 -13.28
CA HIS A 214 13.66 1.07 -14.23
C HIS A 214 12.86 2.15 -14.95
N MET A 215 12.56 3.25 -14.28
CA MET A 215 11.93 4.42 -14.92
C MET A 215 12.89 5.13 -15.87
N LEU A 216 14.13 5.39 -15.43
CA LEU A 216 15.15 6.08 -16.22
C LEU A 216 15.50 5.35 -17.51
N LEU A 217 15.53 4.01 -17.51
CA LEU A 217 15.72 3.21 -18.73
C LEU A 217 14.65 3.53 -19.77
N GLN A 218 13.41 3.57 -19.36
CA GLN A 218 12.29 3.82 -20.27
C GLN A 218 12.24 5.29 -20.72
N ILE A 219 12.56 6.24 -19.85
CA ILE A 219 12.68 7.67 -20.17
C ILE A 219 13.77 7.86 -21.24
N ARG A 220 14.92 7.18 -21.09
CA ARG A 220 16.00 7.16 -22.09
C ARG A 220 15.53 6.58 -23.43
N ASP A 221 14.91 5.41 -23.39
CA ASP A 221 14.49 4.69 -24.60
C ASP A 221 13.37 5.44 -25.36
N ARG A 222 12.58 6.24 -24.65
CA ARG A 222 11.60 7.17 -25.23
C ARG A 222 12.20 8.46 -25.76
N ASN A 223 13.50 8.71 -25.52
CA ASN A 223 14.19 9.95 -25.82
C ASN A 223 13.57 11.19 -25.13
N ASP A 224 12.94 10.99 -23.95
CA ASP A 224 12.49 12.07 -23.10
C ASP A 224 13.67 12.71 -22.36
N SER A 225 13.49 13.94 -21.89
CA SER A 225 14.51 14.65 -21.12
C SER A 225 14.28 14.46 -19.62
N ALA A 226 15.36 14.58 -18.82
CA ALA A 226 15.27 14.44 -17.38
C ALA A 226 16.11 15.48 -16.64
N VAL A 227 15.60 15.92 -15.49
CA VAL A 227 16.30 16.69 -14.47
C VAL A 227 16.40 15.80 -13.23
N ILE A 228 17.60 15.40 -12.87
CA ILE A 228 17.84 14.34 -11.90
C ILE A 228 18.65 14.93 -10.72
N TYR A 229 18.06 14.92 -9.53
CA TYR A 229 18.79 15.18 -8.30
C TYR A 229 19.27 13.84 -7.74
N ASP A 230 20.57 13.64 -7.84
CA ASP A 230 21.30 12.42 -7.49
C ASP A 230 22.50 12.76 -6.60
N PRO A 231 22.27 12.99 -5.31
CA PRO A 231 23.35 13.41 -4.41
C PRO A 231 24.46 12.37 -4.26
N ALA A 232 24.20 11.11 -4.61
CA ALA A 232 25.20 10.02 -4.55
C ALA A 232 26.00 9.86 -5.85
N GLY A 233 25.50 10.36 -6.99
CA GLY A 233 26.15 10.22 -8.29
C GLY A 233 25.93 8.86 -8.98
N GLU A 234 25.04 8.03 -8.45
CA GLU A 234 24.78 6.67 -8.96
C GLU A 234 24.16 6.67 -10.36
N PHE A 235 23.31 7.65 -10.66
CA PHE A 235 22.67 7.76 -11.97
C PHE A 235 23.63 8.35 -13.00
N VAL A 236 24.57 9.22 -12.60
CA VAL A 236 25.63 9.71 -13.51
C VAL A 236 26.48 8.56 -14.01
N GLU A 237 26.87 7.64 -13.13
CA GLU A 237 27.72 6.50 -13.50
C GLU A 237 27.07 5.63 -14.60
N ARG A 238 25.75 5.53 -14.61
CA ARG A 238 25.00 4.62 -15.48
C ARG A 238 24.35 5.26 -16.68
N PHE A 239 24.03 6.56 -16.61
CA PHE A 239 23.19 7.20 -17.63
C PHE A 239 23.78 8.43 -18.30
N TYR A 240 24.86 9.03 -17.74
CA TYR A 240 25.45 10.22 -18.34
C TYR A 240 26.01 9.94 -19.73
N ASN A 241 25.54 10.72 -20.71
CA ASN A 241 26.00 10.65 -22.10
C ASN A 241 26.22 12.07 -22.63
N PRO A 242 27.51 12.47 -22.82
CA PRO A 242 27.84 13.80 -23.34
C PRO A 242 27.36 14.03 -24.78
N GLU A 243 27.22 12.97 -25.60
CA GLU A 243 26.73 13.07 -26.99
C GLU A 243 25.23 13.40 -27.04
N ARG A 244 24.46 13.00 -26.06
CA ARG A 244 23.06 13.40 -25.89
C ARG A 244 22.91 14.89 -25.53
N GLY A 245 23.98 15.55 -25.09
CA GLY A 245 23.97 16.91 -24.59
C GLY A 245 23.72 17.02 -23.09
N ASP A 246 24.05 15.97 -22.35
CA ASP A 246 23.87 15.93 -20.90
C ASP A 246 24.77 16.92 -20.15
N VAL A 247 24.25 17.38 -19.03
CA VAL A 247 24.89 18.39 -18.19
C VAL A 247 25.02 17.87 -16.76
N ILE A 248 26.20 18.06 -16.14
CA ILE A 248 26.42 17.79 -14.72
C ILE A 248 26.52 19.13 -14.01
N LEU A 249 25.59 19.40 -13.11
CA LEU A 249 25.57 20.57 -12.25
C LEU A 249 26.14 20.18 -10.88
N ASN A 250 27.46 20.15 -10.81
CA ASN A 250 28.23 19.92 -9.59
C ASN A 250 29.50 20.77 -9.66
N PRO A 251 29.59 21.86 -8.89
CA PRO A 251 30.73 22.79 -8.95
C PRO A 251 32.11 22.17 -8.75
N ILE A 252 32.19 21.03 -8.06
CA ILE A 252 33.46 20.31 -7.85
C ILE A 252 33.78 19.29 -8.94
N ASP A 253 32.90 19.11 -9.92
CA ASP A 253 33.13 18.23 -11.07
C ASP A 253 33.71 19.04 -12.24
N ALA A 254 34.79 18.55 -12.85
CA ALA A 254 35.42 19.19 -14.00
C ALA A 254 34.50 19.31 -15.23
N ARG A 255 33.43 18.52 -15.30
CA ARG A 255 32.43 18.56 -16.38
C ARG A 255 31.35 19.63 -16.15
N CYS A 256 31.35 20.30 -15.00
CA CYS A 256 30.38 21.34 -14.67
C CYS A 256 30.54 22.55 -15.59
N PRO A 257 29.49 23.01 -16.28
CA PRO A 257 29.55 24.20 -17.11
C PRO A 257 29.58 25.47 -16.27
N TYR A 258 30.04 26.57 -16.87
CA TYR A 258 29.80 27.90 -16.32
C TYR A 258 28.29 28.18 -16.30
N TRP A 259 27.82 28.70 -15.19
CA TRP A 259 26.46 29.18 -14.99
C TRP A 259 26.49 30.46 -14.16
N SER A 260 25.57 31.41 -14.45
CA SER A 260 25.42 32.64 -13.65
C SER A 260 23.90 32.87 -13.40
N PRO A 261 23.53 33.19 -12.15
CA PRO A 261 22.16 33.56 -11.85
C PRO A 261 21.72 34.84 -12.56
N ALA A 262 22.65 35.76 -12.90
CA ALA A 262 22.33 36.95 -13.66
C ALA A 262 21.92 36.65 -15.10
N ASP A 263 22.53 35.62 -15.74
CA ASP A 263 22.27 35.22 -17.11
C ASP A 263 20.89 34.52 -17.26
N GLU A 264 20.26 34.16 -16.14
CA GLU A 264 18.92 33.53 -16.14
C GLU A 264 17.77 34.56 -16.24
N LEU A 265 18.02 35.81 -15.93
CA LEU A 265 16.99 36.82 -15.83
C LEU A 265 16.55 37.32 -17.20
N ARG A 266 15.27 37.17 -17.54
CA ARG A 266 14.62 37.83 -18.67
C ARG A 266 14.02 39.18 -18.29
N ARG A 267 13.57 39.30 -17.04
CA ARG A 267 12.92 40.49 -16.47
C ARG A 267 13.45 40.75 -15.08
N ARG A 268 13.58 42.02 -14.70
CA ARG A 268 14.02 42.44 -13.33
C ARG A 268 13.18 41.79 -12.22
N ALA A 269 11.88 41.62 -12.44
CA ALA A 269 10.98 41.03 -11.46
C ALA A 269 11.36 39.60 -11.09
N GLU A 270 11.98 38.83 -11.99
CA GLU A 270 12.40 37.46 -11.78
C GLU A 270 13.52 37.33 -10.75
N ALA A 271 14.31 38.39 -10.53
CA ALA A 271 15.39 38.39 -9.56
C ALA A 271 14.92 38.09 -8.13
N LYS A 272 13.73 38.55 -7.75
CA LYS A 272 13.14 38.24 -6.43
C LYS A 272 12.73 36.78 -6.33
N THR A 273 12.15 36.21 -7.38
CA THR A 273 11.77 34.79 -7.40
C THR A 273 12.98 33.88 -7.33
N LEU A 274 14.07 34.22 -8.07
CA LEU A 274 15.31 33.49 -8.03
C LEU A 274 15.96 33.57 -6.64
N ALA A 275 15.98 34.76 -6.01
CA ALA A 275 16.48 34.93 -4.67
C ALA A 275 15.73 34.10 -3.63
N ALA A 276 14.42 33.95 -3.76
CA ALA A 276 13.61 33.17 -2.84
C ALA A 276 13.98 31.69 -2.81
N SER A 277 14.49 31.13 -3.93
CA SER A 277 14.93 29.74 -4.01
C SER A 277 16.31 29.50 -3.41
N LEU A 278 17.14 30.55 -3.28
CA LEU A 278 18.48 30.47 -2.68
C LEU A 278 18.49 30.55 -1.17
N PHE A 279 17.64 31.39 -0.60
CA PHE A 279 17.63 31.65 0.83
C PHE A 279 16.55 30.79 1.52
N GLN A 280 16.97 30.02 2.49
CA GLN A 280 16.10 29.09 3.21
C GLN A 280 14.95 29.82 3.91
N SER A 281 13.71 29.44 3.61
CA SER A 281 12.56 30.01 4.31
C SER A 281 12.44 29.42 5.72
N THR A 282 12.19 30.29 6.69
CA THR A 282 11.89 29.88 8.06
C THR A 282 10.38 29.81 8.29
N GLN A 283 9.96 28.93 9.21
CA GLN A 283 8.55 28.86 9.64
C GLN A 283 8.26 29.86 10.78
N ASP A 284 9.31 30.43 11.38
CA ASP A 284 9.20 31.42 12.46
C ASP A 284 9.04 32.82 11.88
N LYS A 285 7.94 33.50 12.22
CA LYS A 285 7.70 34.90 11.85
C LYS A 285 8.80 35.87 12.32
N LYS A 286 9.46 35.55 13.43
CA LYS A 286 10.58 36.39 13.92
C LYS A 286 11.83 36.23 13.05
N GLY A 287 12.01 35.05 12.42
CA GLY A 287 13.12 34.79 11.49
C GLY A 287 12.87 35.30 10.07
N GLU A 288 11.64 35.62 9.71
CA GLU A 288 11.27 36.04 8.35
C GLU A 288 12.05 37.22 7.83
N PHE A 289 12.33 38.22 8.71
CA PHE A 289 13.17 39.38 8.38
C PHE A 289 14.59 38.98 7.92
N PHE A 290 15.20 37.99 8.57
CA PHE A 290 16.54 37.50 8.23
C PHE A 290 16.57 36.58 6.99
N VAL A 291 15.44 36.24 6.46
CA VAL A 291 15.26 35.55 5.16
C VAL A 291 14.94 36.55 4.06
N GLU A 292 13.92 37.38 4.26
CA GLU A 292 13.48 38.33 3.23
C GLU A 292 14.47 39.45 2.93
N SER A 293 15.16 39.96 3.95
CA SER A 293 16.07 41.05 3.75
C SER A 293 17.28 40.67 2.89
N PRO A 294 17.96 39.52 3.14
CA PRO A 294 19.02 39.03 2.24
C PRO A 294 18.49 38.74 0.83
N GLN A 295 17.27 38.20 0.69
CA GLN A 295 16.63 37.96 -0.64
C GLN A 295 16.47 39.26 -1.43
N LYS A 296 15.99 40.33 -0.78
CA LYS A 296 15.77 41.64 -1.41
C LYS A 296 17.13 42.28 -1.83
N ILE A 297 18.16 42.21 -0.97
CA ILE A 297 19.50 42.71 -1.29
C ILE A 297 20.09 41.89 -2.44
N PHE A 298 20.05 40.55 -2.37
CA PHE A 298 20.56 39.67 -3.43
C PHE A 298 19.88 39.96 -4.76
N ALA A 299 18.53 40.03 -4.79
CA ALA A 299 17.77 40.36 -5.98
C ALA A 299 18.19 41.74 -6.56
N HIS A 300 18.46 42.73 -5.72
CA HIS A 300 18.93 44.02 -6.19
C HIS A 300 20.35 43.94 -6.76
N LEU A 301 21.29 43.27 -6.07
CA LEU A 301 22.64 43.06 -6.58
C LEU A 301 22.69 42.33 -7.90
N LEU A 302 21.77 41.36 -8.11
CA LEU A 302 21.67 40.61 -9.31
C LEU A 302 21.32 41.44 -10.56
N THR A 303 20.61 42.58 -10.35
CA THR A 303 20.23 43.47 -11.47
C THR A 303 21.43 44.21 -12.08
N PHE A 304 22.60 44.18 -11.44
CA PHE A 304 23.84 44.74 -12.01
C PHE A 304 24.56 43.75 -12.95
N GLY A 305 24.05 42.55 -13.14
CA GLY A 305 24.62 41.53 -14.04
C GLY A 305 25.98 40.97 -13.59
N PRO A 306 26.19 40.66 -12.27
CA PRO A 306 27.48 40.17 -11.82
C PRO A 306 27.75 38.75 -12.29
N THR A 307 29.04 38.42 -12.47
CA THR A 307 29.46 37.02 -12.52
C THR A 307 29.26 36.35 -11.14
N PRO A 308 29.17 35.03 -11.03
CA PRO A 308 29.04 34.35 -9.73
C PRO A 308 30.14 34.73 -8.75
N LYS A 309 31.39 34.83 -9.24
CA LYS A 309 32.55 35.25 -8.40
C LYS A 309 32.38 36.68 -7.89
N GLN A 310 32.05 37.61 -8.77
CA GLN A 310 31.77 39.02 -8.37
C GLN A 310 30.61 39.11 -7.38
N MET A 311 29.54 38.33 -7.59
CA MET A 311 28.41 38.30 -6.68
C MET A 311 28.82 37.83 -5.29
N ALA A 312 29.60 36.75 -5.21
CA ALA A 312 30.14 36.24 -3.96
C ALA A 312 31.07 37.21 -3.27
N GLU A 313 31.93 37.90 -4.02
CA GLU A 313 32.79 38.93 -3.50
C GLU A 313 32.01 40.14 -2.92
N TRP A 314 30.98 40.60 -3.63
CA TRP A 314 30.11 41.67 -3.15
C TRP A 314 29.36 41.27 -1.87
N MET A 315 28.82 40.09 -1.84
CA MET A 315 28.05 39.58 -0.68
C MET A 315 28.95 39.38 0.55
N ALA A 316 30.21 39.08 0.37
CA ALA A 316 31.17 38.95 1.45
C ALA A 316 31.72 40.29 1.95
N ASN A 317 31.52 41.39 1.20
CA ASN A 317 32.05 42.69 1.56
C ASN A 317 30.93 43.68 1.95
N PRO A 318 30.77 44.00 3.25
CA PRO A 318 29.72 44.90 3.72
C PRO A 318 29.78 46.31 3.08
N VAL A 319 30.97 46.81 2.77
CA VAL A 319 31.15 48.12 2.14
C VAL A 319 30.65 48.11 0.72
N GLU A 320 30.87 47.03 -0.02
CA GLU A 320 30.37 46.87 -1.37
C GLU A 320 28.85 46.75 -1.43
N ILE A 321 28.24 46.05 -0.46
CA ILE A 321 26.81 45.98 -0.34
C ILE A 321 26.23 47.37 -0.08
N GLU A 322 26.73 48.07 0.95
CA GLU A 322 26.30 49.44 1.29
C GLU A 322 26.38 50.38 0.09
N ARG A 323 27.49 50.38 -0.63
CA ARG A 323 27.67 51.19 -1.84
C ARG A 323 26.59 50.94 -2.91
N ARG A 324 26.17 49.65 -3.11
CA ARG A 324 25.20 49.31 -4.14
C ARG A 324 23.76 49.52 -3.74
N VAL A 325 23.43 49.42 -2.46
CA VAL A 325 22.09 49.67 -1.96
C VAL A 325 21.84 51.13 -1.58
N GLN A 326 22.90 51.95 -1.54
CA GLN A 326 22.80 53.37 -1.21
C GLN A 326 21.81 54.09 -2.15
N GLY A 327 20.90 54.87 -1.57
CA GLY A 327 19.86 55.59 -2.32
C GLY A 327 18.64 54.72 -2.74
N THR A 328 18.60 53.46 -2.28
CA THR A 328 17.44 52.58 -2.45
C THR A 328 16.81 52.25 -1.10
N GLU A 329 15.58 51.76 -1.12
CA GLU A 329 14.86 51.23 0.06
C GLU A 329 15.63 50.09 0.78
N TYR A 330 16.51 49.40 0.08
CA TYR A 330 17.30 48.29 0.66
C TYR A 330 18.40 48.74 1.61
N ALA A 331 18.78 50.00 1.58
CA ALA A 331 19.75 50.55 2.53
C ALA A 331 19.28 50.46 4.00
N LEU A 332 17.95 50.51 4.22
CA LEU A 332 17.35 50.37 5.56
C LEU A 332 17.48 48.96 6.12
N LEU A 333 17.65 47.94 5.27
CA LEU A 333 17.77 46.54 5.69
C LEU A 333 19.11 46.22 6.35
N ILE A 334 20.13 47.09 6.14
CA ILE A 334 21.49 46.97 6.67
C ILE A 334 21.94 48.25 7.39
N ASP A 335 20.99 48.96 8.00
CA ASP A 335 21.29 50.19 8.72
C ASP A 335 22.28 49.95 9.85
N ARG A 336 23.30 50.82 9.96
CA ARG A 336 24.29 50.79 11.00
C ARG A 336 23.74 51.08 12.40
N SER A 337 22.58 51.72 12.48
CA SER A 337 21.88 52.00 13.75
C SER A 337 21.30 50.71 14.39
N ALA A 338 21.12 49.63 13.62
CA ALA A 338 20.61 48.35 14.07
C ALA A 338 21.67 47.21 13.88
N PRO A 339 22.75 47.18 14.66
CA PRO A 339 23.91 46.34 14.39
C PRO A 339 23.60 44.83 14.43
N GLN A 340 22.69 44.37 15.30
CA GLN A 340 22.31 42.97 15.38
C GLN A 340 21.53 42.50 14.12
N GLN A 341 20.58 43.30 13.63
CA GLN A 341 19.85 43.05 12.42
C GLN A 341 20.79 43.04 11.21
N ARG A 342 21.65 44.03 11.11
CA ARG A 342 22.66 44.14 10.06
C ARG A 342 23.55 42.90 10.00
N THR A 343 24.13 42.51 11.15
CA THR A 343 24.98 41.31 11.22
C THR A 343 24.23 40.05 10.77
N GLY A 344 22.98 39.84 11.20
CA GLY A 344 22.18 38.71 10.78
C GLY A 344 21.92 38.65 9.26
N VAL A 345 21.58 39.81 8.66
CA VAL A 345 21.40 39.92 7.21
C VAL A 345 22.67 39.62 6.43
N LEU A 346 23.81 40.20 6.87
CA LEU A 346 25.11 39.98 6.24
C LEU A 346 25.60 38.54 6.39
N SER A 347 25.36 37.89 7.53
CA SER A 347 25.69 36.48 7.75
C SER A 347 24.90 35.58 6.80
N SER A 348 23.60 35.84 6.62
CA SER A 348 22.78 35.08 5.68
C SER A 348 23.25 35.23 4.22
N LEU A 349 23.68 36.43 3.83
CA LEU A 349 24.28 36.66 2.51
C LEU A 349 25.60 35.89 2.37
N GLY A 350 26.46 35.89 3.44
CA GLY A 350 27.72 35.15 3.45
C GLY A 350 27.60 33.66 3.22
N MET A 351 26.59 33.02 3.81
CA MET A 351 26.34 31.59 3.59
C MET A 351 26.04 31.24 2.12
N VAL A 352 25.25 32.08 1.45
CA VAL A 352 24.96 31.89 0.02
C VAL A 352 26.16 32.23 -0.85
N ALA A 353 26.99 33.22 -0.44
CA ALA A 353 28.22 33.58 -1.14
C ALA A 353 29.19 32.39 -1.26
N GLU A 354 29.27 31.54 -0.22
CA GLU A 354 30.09 30.33 -0.22
C GLU A 354 29.70 29.37 -1.38
N SER A 355 28.42 29.11 -1.54
CA SER A 355 27.93 28.28 -2.64
C SER A 355 28.30 28.85 -4.01
N LEU A 356 28.18 30.16 -4.20
CA LEU A 356 28.49 30.82 -5.48
C LEU A 356 30.00 30.84 -5.80
N ARG A 357 30.89 30.89 -4.78
CA ARG A 357 32.34 30.80 -4.99
C ARG A 357 32.77 29.46 -5.57
N MET A 358 32.05 28.40 -5.27
CA MET A 358 32.39 27.08 -5.77
C MET A 358 32.13 26.92 -7.28
N LEU A 359 31.34 27.82 -7.87
CA LEU A 359 30.99 27.75 -9.30
C LEU A 359 32.24 27.99 -10.19
N PRO A 360 32.35 27.22 -11.31
CA PRO A 360 33.44 27.42 -12.24
C PRO A 360 33.33 28.79 -12.94
N THR A 361 34.48 29.40 -13.19
CA THR A 361 34.58 30.64 -13.98
C THR A 361 34.59 30.33 -15.48
N LYS A 362 34.36 31.32 -16.34
CA LYS A 362 34.43 31.17 -17.80
C LYS A 362 35.82 30.78 -18.32
N THR A 363 36.86 30.98 -17.49
CA THR A 363 38.24 30.59 -17.82
C THR A 363 38.54 29.14 -17.49
N GLU A 364 37.83 28.58 -16.51
CA GLU A 364 38.02 27.19 -16.07
C GLU A 364 37.20 26.18 -16.89
N THR A 365 36.11 26.62 -17.51
CA THR A 365 35.30 25.76 -18.36
C THR A 365 34.86 26.46 -19.64
N ALA A 366 35.04 25.77 -20.76
CA ALA A 366 34.58 26.24 -22.07
C ALA A 366 33.06 26.09 -22.29
N ARG A 367 32.39 25.30 -21.44
CA ARG A 367 30.95 25.02 -21.54
C ARG A 367 30.19 26.08 -20.78
N VAL A 368 29.16 26.63 -21.41
CA VAL A 368 28.20 27.55 -20.76
C VAL A 368 26.84 26.88 -20.76
N TRP A 369 26.17 26.91 -19.64
CA TRP A 369 24.82 26.39 -19.50
C TRP A 369 23.89 27.47 -18.90
N ASN A 370 22.64 27.44 -19.32
CA ASN A 370 21.60 28.33 -18.84
C ASN A 370 20.29 27.54 -18.78
N ALA A 371 19.63 27.54 -17.63
CA ALA A 371 18.40 26.79 -17.39
C ALA A 371 17.27 27.28 -18.30
N THR A 372 17.21 28.58 -18.54
CA THR A 372 16.18 29.19 -19.40
C THR A 372 16.30 28.69 -20.83
N GLN A 373 17.51 28.66 -21.42
CA GLN A 373 17.74 28.17 -22.78
C GLN A 373 17.56 26.65 -22.88
N TRP A 374 18.01 25.91 -21.86
CA TRP A 374 17.82 24.46 -21.80
C TRP A 374 16.34 24.10 -21.75
N SER A 375 15.54 24.82 -20.98
CA SER A 375 14.09 24.58 -20.86
C SER A 375 13.32 24.79 -22.18
N GLU A 376 13.85 25.63 -23.07
CA GLU A 376 13.29 25.84 -24.42
C GLU A 376 13.65 24.68 -25.36
N LYS A 377 14.89 24.21 -25.31
CA LYS A 377 15.39 23.13 -26.18
C LYS A 377 14.98 21.74 -25.70
N ARG A 378 14.88 21.54 -24.38
CA ARG A 378 14.57 20.27 -23.73
C ARG A 378 15.45 19.13 -24.28
N GLN A 379 16.75 19.35 -24.42
CA GLN A 379 17.69 18.38 -24.96
C GLN A 379 18.71 17.94 -23.90
N GLY A 380 18.93 16.62 -23.84
CA GLY A 380 19.83 16.02 -22.88
C GLY A 380 19.22 15.92 -21.47
N TRP A 381 19.97 15.34 -20.58
CA TRP A 381 19.63 15.20 -19.16
C TRP A 381 20.47 16.12 -18.29
N ILE A 382 19.92 16.58 -17.20
CA ILE A 382 20.63 17.35 -16.18
C ILE A 382 20.82 16.47 -14.94
N PHE A 383 22.05 16.33 -14.50
CA PHE A 383 22.39 15.62 -13.28
C PHE A 383 22.90 16.62 -12.24
N MET A 384 22.29 16.65 -11.09
CA MET A 384 22.71 17.43 -9.94
C MET A 384 23.26 16.49 -8.87
N THR A 385 24.59 16.50 -8.71
CA THR A 385 25.30 15.59 -7.81
C THR A 385 26.10 16.35 -6.77
N SER A 386 26.50 15.69 -5.70
CA SER A 386 27.36 16.29 -4.66
C SER A 386 28.23 15.23 -4.00
N GLN A 387 29.30 15.66 -3.36
CA GLN A 387 30.01 14.83 -2.39
C GLN A 387 29.47 15.12 -0.97
N ALA A 388 29.50 14.14 -0.10
CA ALA A 388 29.02 14.28 1.27
C ALA A 388 29.66 15.43 2.02
N THR A 389 30.97 15.69 1.77
CA THR A 389 31.79 16.74 2.42
C THR A 389 31.34 18.16 2.07
N VAL A 390 30.76 18.38 0.89
CA VAL A 390 30.37 19.73 0.39
C VAL A 390 28.86 19.84 0.14
N ARG A 391 28.10 18.81 0.46
CA ARG A 391 26.64 18.74 0.19
C ARG A 391 25.89 19.91 0.80
N GLU A 392 26.19 20.26 2.04
CA GLU A 392 25.54 21.39 2.73
C GLU A 392 25.80 22.71 2.04
N ALA A 393 27.05 22.95 1.63
CA ALA A 393 27.41 24.17 0.92
C ALA A 393 26.78 24.27 -0.47
N LEU A 394 26.52 23.13 -1.15
CA LEU A 394 25.89 23.09 -2.46
C LEU A 394 24.35 23.05 -2.42
N ARG A 395 23.77 22.77 -1.26
CA ARG A 395 22.31 22.66 -1.10
C ARG A 395 21.53 23.88 -1.65
N PRO A 396 21.94 25.14 -1.39
CA PRO A 396 21.25 26.30 -1.96
C PRO A 396 21.25 26.32 -3.48
N LEU A 397 22.37 25.97 -4.12
CA LEU A 397 22.47 25.93 -5.59
C LEU A 397 21.60 24.84 -6.20
N HIS A 398 21.64 23.61 -5.67
CA HIS A 398 20.81 22.51 -6.16
C HIS A 398 19.33 22.85 -6.05
N SER A 399 18.93 23.42 -4.91
CA SER A 399 17.55 23.85 -4.69
C SER A 399 17.14 24.93 -5.68
N LEU A 400 18.00 25.92 -5.91
CA LEU A 400 17.74 26.97 -6.90
C LEU A 400 17.60 26.40 -8.31
N TRP A 401 18.51 25.53 -8.76
CA TRP A 401 18.47 24.99 -10.11
C TRP A 401 17.21 24.18 -10.37
N ILE A 402 16.80 23.32 -9.41
CA ILE A 402 15.56 22.54 -9.52
C ILE A 402 14.37 23.48 -9.57
N ASP A 403 14.26 24.39 -8.61
CA ASP A 403 13.13 25.28 -8.47
C ASP A 403 12.98 26.21 -9.70
N TRP A 404 14.10 26.69 -10.21
CA TRP A 404 14.13 27.52 -11.41
C TRP A 404 13.76 26.76 -12.68
N LEU A 405 14.26 25.52 -12.85
CA LEU A 405 13.86 24.65 -13.97
C LEU A 405 12.39 24.29 -13.90
N VAL A 406 11.87 23.99 -12.69
CA VAL A 406 10.45 23.75 -12.47
C VAL A 406 9.65 24.97 -12.98
N LEU A 407 10.02 26.17 -12.55
CA LEU A 407 9.34 27.41 -12.93
C LEU A 407 9.38 27.64 -14.47
N ARG A 408 10.55 27.45 -15.09
CA ARG A 408 10.72 27.60 -16.55
C ARG A 408 9.93 26.58 -17.36
N LEU A 409 9.69 25.39 -16.81
CA LEU A 409 8.98 24.28 -17.46
C LEU A 409 7.49 24.20 -17.10
N MET A 410 6.96 25.12 -16.30
CA MET A 410 5.51 25.20 -16.01
C MET A 410 4.67 25.60 -17.23
N THR A 411 5.29 26.13 -18.28
CA THR A 411 4.61 26.41 -19.54
C THR A 411 4.32 25.15 -20.32
N ARG A 412 3.15 25.10 -20.97
CA ARG A 412 2.76 23.96 -21.81
C ARG A 412 3.77 23.76 -22.92
N PRO A 413 4.26 22.53 -23.18
CA PRO A 413 5.20 22.28 -24.27
C PRO A 413 4.53 22.59 -25.61
N GLU A 414 5.33 23.09 -26.54
CA GLU A 414 4.93 23.20 -27.94
C GLU A 414 4.80 21.82 -28.58
N ALA A 415 4.06 21.73 -29.65
CA ALA A 415 3.88 20.47 -30.37
C ALA A 415 5.25 19.90 -30.81
N GLY A 416 5.54 18.67 -30.43
CA GLY A 416 6.80 17.99 -30.74
C GLY A 416 7.94 18.20 -29.73
N GLN A 417 7.76 19.03 -28.71
CA GLN A 417 8.74 19.14 -27.63
C GLN A 417 8.72 17.90 -26.72
N ARG A 418 9.92 17.52 -26.23
CA ARG A 418 10.11 16.39 -25.33
C ARG A 418 9.47 16.66 -23.97
N GLN A 419 8.95 15.60 -23.36
CA GLN A 419 8.55 15.59 -21.97
C GLN A 419 9.81 15.69 -21.10
N VAL A 420 9.71 16.43 -20.00
CA VAL A 420 10.81 16.57 -19.03
C VAL A 420 10.42 15.93 -17.72
N TRP A 421 11.17 14.94 -17.30
CA TRP A 421 11.00 14.24 -16.05
C TRP A 421 11.84 14.86 -14.95
N PHE A 422 11.23 15.23 -13.83
CA PHE A 422 11.96 15.62 -12.64
C PHE A 422 12.08 14.39 -11.72
N ILE A 423 13.30 13.91 -11.53
CA ILE A 423 13.62 12.78 -10.66
C ILE A 423 14.36 13.33 -9.44
N ILE A 424 13.66 13.41 -8.32
CA ILE A 424 14.23 13.91 -7.06
C ILE A 424 14.34 12.71 -6.12
N ASP A 425 15.48 12.02 -6.14
CA ASP A 425 15.69 10.78 -5.37
C ASP A 425 15.65 11.04 -3.85
N ASP A 426 16.14 12.19 -3.40
CA ASP A 426 16.09 12.57 -1.99
C ASP A 426 15.59 14.01 -1.83
N LEU A 427 14.27 14.18 -1.74
CA LEU A 427 13.67 15.50 -1.59
C LEU A 427 14.07 16.18 -0.26
N ALA A 428 14.29 15.39 0.79
CA ALA A 428 14.71 15.93 2.09
C ALA A 428 16.16 16.43 2.10
N GLY A 429 16.96 16.04 1.12
CA GLY A 429 18.33 16.55 0.92
C GLY A 429 18.39 17.97 0.37
N LEU A 430 17.29 18.55 -0.08
CA LEU A 430 17.18 19.90 -0.61
C LEU A 430 16.66 20.89 0.44
N GLN A 431 16.84 22.17 0.18
CA GLN A 431 16.10 23.21 0.90
C GLN A 431 14.62 23.19 0.48
N LYS A 432 13.78 23.91 1.22
CA LYS A 432 12.41 24.16 0.78
C LYS A 432 12.40 24.78 -0.61
N LEU A 433 11.71 24.10 -1.54
CA LEU A 433 11.54 24.56 -2.91
C LEU A 433 10.22 25.36 -3.02
N PRO A 434 10.26 26.70 -3.12
CA PRO A 434 9.06 27.52 -3.13
C PRO A 434 8.09 27.19 -4.26
N GLN A 435 8.61 26.79 -5.42
CA GLN A 435 7.81 26.52 -6.62
C GLN A 435 7.32 25.08 -6.73
N LEU A 436 7.88 24.15 -5.95
CA LEU A 436 7.51 22.73 -6.05
C LEU A 436 6.04 22.48 -5.71
N HIS A 437 5.51 23.16 -4.68
CA HIS A 437 4.10 23.06 -4.33
C HIS A 437 3.20 23.48 -5.49
N THR A 438 3.51 24.63 -6.11
CA THR A 438 2.78 25.15 -7.28
C THR A 438 2.92 24.19 -8.47
N ALA A 439 4.12 23.63 -8.68
CA ALA A 439 4.36 22.66 -9.73
C ALA A 439 3.53 21.39 -9.57
N LEU A 440 3.44 20.83 -8.38
CA LEU A 440 2.64 19.63 -8.12
C LEU A 440 1.14 19.85 -8.36
N THR A 441 0.65 21.07 -8.14
CA THR A 441 -0.76 21.40 -8.33
C THR A 441 -1.08 21.82 -9.77
N GLU A 442 -0.18 22.55 -10.44
CA GLU A 442 -0.44 23.18 -11.74
C GLU A 442 0.26 22.49 -12.90
N ASN A 443 1.39 21.81 -12.66
CA ASN A 443 2.27 21.28 -13.71
C ASN A 443 1.67 20.11 -14.51
N ARG A 444 0.55 19.53 -14.04
CA ARG A 444 -0.23 18.58 -14.83
C ARG A 444 -0.55 19.09 -16.23
N LYS A 445 -0.74 20.41 -16.37
CA LYS A 445 -1.04 21.06 -17.66
C LYS A 445 0.19 21.17 -18.56
N SER A 446 1.38 21.26 -17.98
CA SER A 446 2.66 21.35 -18.73
C SER A 446 3.18 19.97 -19.17
N GLY A 447 2.58 18.88 -18.69
CA GLY A 447 2.92 17.52 -19.10
C GLY A 447 4.25 16.99 -18.56
N ASN A 448 4.89 17.66 -17.58
CA ASN A 448 6.19 17.27 -17.03
C ASN A 448 6.00 16.48 -15.73
N PRO A 449 6.34 15.17 -15.69
CA PRO A 449 6.21 14.36 -14.50
C PRO A 449 7.24 14.74 -13.44
N ILE A 450 6.83 14.68 -12.18
CA ILE A 450 7.71 14.83 -11.01
C ILE A 450 7.66 13.52 -10.23
N VAL A 451 8.82 12.95 -9.98
CA VAL A 451 9.03 11.76 -9.12
C VAL A 451 9.72 12.24 -7.86
N MET A 452 9.02 12.17 -6.73
CA MET A 452 9.53 12.57 -5.43
C MET A 452 9.91 11.33 -4.61
N GLY A 453 11.22 11.16 -4.36
CA GLY A 453 11.75 10.15 -3.45
C GLY A 453 12.05 10.74 -2.08
N PHE A 454 11.70 10.04 -1.02
CA PHE A 454 12.04 10.42 0.36
C PHE A 454 12.00 9.17 1.25
N GLN A 455 12.57 9.29 2.47
CA GLN A 455 12.68 8.15 3.38
C GLN A 455 11.56 8.16 4.43
N GLY A 456 11.21 9.33 4.97
CA GLY A 456 10.20 9.47 5.99
C GLY A 456 9.37 10.74 5.86
N LYS A 457 8.11 10.69 6.26
CA LYS A 457 7.20 11.84 6.26
C LYS A 457 7.71 12.96 7.21
N ALA A 458 8.26 12.57 8.36
CA ALA A 458 8.75 13.51 9.35
C ALA A 458 9.86 14.44 8.81
N GLN A 459 10.74 13.93 7.94
CA GLN A 459 11.77 14.74 7.28
C GLN A 459 11.18 15.86 6.41
N LEU A 460 10.12 15.55 5.66
CA LEU A 460 9.42 16.54 4.83
C LEU A 460 8.64 17.55 5.68
N GLU A 461 8.05 17.12 6.78
CA GLU A 461 7.35 18.00 7.71
C GLU A 461 8.29 19.01 8.37
N MET A 462 9.54 18.63 8.64
CA MET A 462 10.56 19.56 9.15
C MET A 462 10.89 20.68 8.15
N ILE A 463 10.90 20.38 6.85
CA ILE A 463 11.26 21.34 5.78
C ILE A 463 10.06 22.17 5.35
N TYR A 464 8.93 21.51 5.09
CA TYR A 464 7.75 22.09 4.47
C TYR A 464 6.64 22.45 5.46
N GLY A 465 6.71 21.97 6.73
CA GLY A 465 5.67 22.14 7.73
C GLY A 465 4.33 21.54 7.25
N HIS A 466 3.24 22.25 7.45
CA HIS A 466 1.91 21.81 7.01
C HIS A 466 1.77 21.63 5.49
N TYR A 467 2.62 22.27 4.70
CA TYR A 467 2.62 22.10 3.24
C TYR A 467 3.05 20.69 2.81
N ALA A 468 3.79 19.95 3.65
CA ALA A 468 4.19 18.57 3.34
C ALA A 468 2.97 17.68 3.06
N GLU A 469 1.93 17.78 3.87
CA GLU A 469 0.71 16.99 3.69
C GLU A 469 -0.02 17.32 2.39
N VAL A 470 -0.12 18.61 2.07
CA VAL A 470 -0.71 19.07 0.80
C VAL A 470 0.10 18.55 -0.38
N MET A 471 1.43 18.63 -0.32
CA MET A 471 2.32 18.13 -1.38
C MET A 471 2.19 16.63 -1.59
N LEU A 472 2.18 15.85 -0.52
CA LEU A 472 2.05 14.38 -0.56
C LEU A 472 0.65 13.92 -1.00
N SER A 473 -0.36 14.77 -0.97
CA SER A 473 -1.69 14.46 -1.48
C SER A 473 -1.80 14.54 -3.00
N GLN A 474 -0.88 15.27 -3.67
CA GLN A 474 -1.00 15.57 -5.11
C GLN A 474 -0.64 14.40 -6.05
N PRO A 475 0.44 13.62 -5.80
CA PRO A 475 0.80 12.55 -6.71
C PRO A 475 -0.28 11.49 -6.82
N ALA A 476 -0.72 11.22 -8.06
CA ALA A 476 -1.75 10.22 -8.32
C ALA A 476 -1.20 8.79 -8.19
N THR A 477 0.11 8.61 -8.45
CA THR A 477 0.78 7.34 -8.32
C THR A 477 1.69 7.37 -7.09
N LYS A 478 1.40 6.50 -6.14
CA LYS A 478 2.12 6.38 -4.88
C LYS A 478 2.74 5.00 -4.77
N ILE A 479 4.04 4.95 -4.52
CA ILE A 479 4.80 3.71 -4.44
C ILE A 479 5.46 3.63 -3.07
N PHE A 480 5.12 2.60 -2.34
CA PHE A 480 5.53 2.37 -0.98
C PHE A 480 6.41 1.11 -0.93
N LEU A 481 7.66 1.28 -0.57
CA LEU A 481 8.58 0.22 -0.23
C LEU A 481 8.64 0.09 1.30
N ARG A 482 9.53 -0.76 1.81
CA ARG A 482 9.71 -0.89 3.26
C ARG A 482 10.05 0.46 3.89
N THR A 483 9.39 0.79 4.99
CA THR A 483 9.73 1.88 5.89
C THR A 483 9.62 1.42 7.34
N GLY A 484 10.70 1.56 8.12
CA GLY A 484 10.77 1.17 9.51
C GLY A 484 10.33 2.28 10.47
N GLU A 485 10.01 3.47 9.98
CA GLU A 485 9.44 4.53 10.80
C GLU A 485 7.95 4.25 11.05
N GLU A 486 7.56 3.97 12.31
CA GLU A 486 6.16 3.68 12.70
C GLU A 486 5.17 4.73 12.17
N LYS A 487 5.50 6.02 12.31
CA LYS A 487 4.63 7.12 11.83
C LYS A 487 4.48 7.09 10.32
N ALA A 488 5.55 6.77 9.59
CA ALA A 488 5.52 6.65 8.14
C ALA A 488 4.71 5.42 7.72
N ALA A 489 4.92 4.26 8.34
CA ALA A 489 4.15 3.05 8.07
C ALA A 489 2.65 3.24 8.33
N LEU A 490 2.29 3.90 9.43
CA LEU A 490 0.91 4.26 9.74
C LEU A 490 0.32 5.23 8.71
N TRP A 491 1.08 6.23 8.30
CA TRP A 491 0.65 7.17 7.26
C TRP A 491 0.45 6.48 5.91
N VAL A 492 1.36 5.58 5.52
CA VAL A 492 1.24 4.77 4.30
C VAL A 492 -0.03 3.93 4.34
N SER A 493 -0.27 3.21 5.43
CA SER A 493 -1.47 2.39 5.63
C SER A 493 -2.75 3.23 5.49
N LYS A 494 -2.81 4.40 6.12
CA LYS A 494 -3.94 5.34 6.00
C LYS A 494 -4.07 5.92 4.59
N THR A 495 -2.95 6.18 3.91
CA THR A 495 -2.95 6.69 2.53
C THR A 495 -3.47 5.63 1.56
N ILE A 496 -3.14 4.35 1.77
CA ILE A 496 -3.70 3.24 1.02
C ILE A 496 -5.22 3.19 1.26
N GLY A 497 -5.64 3.30 2.51
CA GLY A 497 -7.02 3.41 2.94
C GLY A 497 -7.55 2.17 3.63
N ASP A 498 -8.71 2.33 4.25
CA ASP A 498 -9.40 1.28 4.98
C ASP A 498 -10.42 0.56 4.07
N VAL A 499 -10.67 -0.70 4.38
CA VAL A 499 -11.64 -1.56 3.71
C VAL A 499 -12.77 -1.90 4.67
N GLU A 500 -14.01 -1.79 4.22
CA GLU A 500 -15.17 -2.30 4.94
C GLU A 500 -15.40 -3.76 4.51
N ILE A 501 -15.26 -4.67 5.47
CA ILE A 501 -15.38 -6.12 5.26
C ILE A 501 -16.58 -6.64 6.04
N GLU A 502 -17.45 -7.35 5.36
CA GLU A 502 -18.56 -8.08 5.95
C GLU A 502 -18.11 -9.51 6.27
N ARG A 503 -18.02 -9.85 7.55
CA ARG A 503 -17.65 -11.18 8.05
C ARG A 503 -18.83 -11.88 8.70
N VAL A 504 -18.92 -13.17 8.49
CA VAL A 504 -19.93 -14.00 9.17
C VAL A 504 -19.28 -14.56 10.45
N LYS A 505 -19.74 -14.07 11.60
CA LYS A 505 -19.34 -14.63 12.91
C LYS A 505 -20.23 -15.82 13.26
N LEU A 506 -19.57 -16.90 13.65
CA LEU A 506 -20.23 -18.10 14.17
C LEU A 506 -20.23 -18.04 15.69
N THR A 507 -21.40 -17.90 16.30
CA THR A 507 -21.51 -17.96 17.76
C THR A 507 -22.06 -19.34 18.14
N HIS A 508 -21.29 -20.10 18.92
CA HIS A 508 -21.73 -21.34 19.52
C HIS A 508 -22.41 -21.03 20.86
N HIS A 509 -23.66 -21.38 21.02
CA HIS A 509 -24.28 -21.44 22.34
C HIS A 509 -24.07 -22.85 22.92
N GLU A 510 -23.33 -22.93 24.00
CA GLU A 510 -23.22 -24.13 24.86
C GLU A 510 -24.50 -24.28 25.69
N GLY A 511 -25.61 -24.63 25.07
CA GLY A 511 -26.86 -24.93 25.73
C GLY A 511 -27.61 -26.00 24.96
N GLY A 512 -27.98 -27.04 25.62
CA GLY A 512 -28.67 -28.30 25.32
C GLY A 512 -29.33 -28.64 23.97
N MET A 513 -29.35 -27.78 23.00
CA MET A 513 -29.59 -28.02 21.58
C MET A 513 -28.68 -27.08 20.79
N GLY A 514 -27.51 -27.55 20.43
CA GLY A 514 -26.46 -26.80 19.75
C GLY A 514 -26.93 -26.05 18.50
N GLY A 515 -27.46 -24.88 18.69
CA GLY A 515 -27.82 -23.93 17.62
C GLY A 515 -26.58 -23.14 17.19
N LYS A 516 -26.19 -23.25 15.91
CA LYS A 516 -25.21 -22.36 15.29
C LYS A 516 -25.91 -21.08 14.89
N ASN A 517 -25.60 -19.98 15.54
CA ASN A 517 -26.11 -18.66 15.13
C ASN A 517 -25.07 -17.96 14.25
N TYR A 518 -25.48 -17.49 13.07
CA TYR A 518 -24.67 -16.77 12.13
C TYR A 518 -25.04 -15.29 12.20
N ALA A 519 -24.15 -14.47 12.77
CA ALA A 519 -24.28 -13.02 12.76
C ALA A 519 -23.39 -12.43 11.67
N VAL A 520 -23.91 -11.49 10.92
CA VAL A 520 -23.14 -10.70 9.96
C VAL A 520 -22.57 -9.51 10.72
N ASP A 521 -21.25 -9.41 10.74
CA ASP A 521 -20.52 -8.32 11.37
C ASP A 521 -19.78 -7.51 10.29
N ARG A 522 -19.83 -6.19 10.42
CA ARG A 522 -19.12 -5.26 9.53
C ARG A 522 -17.96 -4.66 10.30
N GLN A 523 -16.77 -4.82 9.76
CA GLN A 523 -15.53 -4.30 10.31
C GLN A 523 -14.86 -3.40 9.30
N ILE A 524 -14.23 -2.33 9.81
CA ILE A 524 -13.35 -1.46 9.04
C ILE A 524 -11.93 -1.83 9.44
N ASP A 525 -11.19 -2.40 8.52
CA ASP A 525 -9.80 -2.80 8.70
C ASP A 525 -8.92 -2.05 7.69
N PRO A 526 -7.65 -1.73 7.99
CA PRO A 526 -6.75 -1.20 6.99
C PRO A 526 -6.55 -2.22 5.86
N ALA A 527 -6.56 -1.75 4.60
CA ALA A 527 -6.35 -2.62 3.44
C ALA A 527 -4.97 -3.29 3.47
N ILE A 528 -3.98 -2.59 4.02
CA ILE A 528 -2.63 -3.07 4.31
C ILE A 528 -2.25 -2.56 5.70
N MET A 529 -1.86 -3.45 6.58
CA MET A 529 -1.49 -3.09 7.95
C MET A 529 -0.13 -2.35 7.99
N PRO A 530 0.10 -1.44 8.95
CA PRO A 530 1.41 -0.80 9.12
C PRO A 530 2.55 -1.81 9.26
N SER A 531 2.36 -2.86 10.03
CA SER A 531 3.34 -3.95 10.21
C SER A 531 3.69 -4.70 8.91
N GLU A 532 2.77 -4.75 7.95
CA GLU A 532 3.06 -5.32 6.63
C GLU A 532 3.97 -4.40 5.80
N ILE A 533 3.84 -3.09 5.96
CA ILE A 533 4.72 -2.11 5.31
C ILE A 533 6.13 -2.15 5.92
N GLU A 534 6.22 -2.21 7.26
CA GLU A 534 7.48 -2.36 7.97
C GLU A 534 8.21 -3.67 7.64
N GLY A 535 7.44 -4.74 7.43
CA GLY A 535 7.93 -6.08 7.11
C GLY A 535 8.12 -6.37 5.62
N LEU A 536 7.96 -5.39 4.72
CA LEU A 536 8.19 -5.63 3.29
C LEU A 536 9.64 -6.05 3.04
N PRO A 537 9.88 -7.11 2.26
CA PRO A 537 11.23 -7.47 1.82
C PRO A 537 11.82 -6.39 0.90
N ASP A 538 13.14 -6.39 0.73
CA ASP A 538 13.81 -5.52 -0.26
C ASP A 538 13.27 -5.82 -1.66
N LEU A 539 13.24 -4.80 -2.52
CA LEU A 539 12.70 -4.87 -3.88
C LEU A 539 11.21 -5.26 -3.98
N HIS A 540 10.48 -5.13 -2.89
CA HIS A 540 9.02 -5.27 -2.87
C HIS A 540 8.35 -3.93 -2.71
N ALA A 541 7.28 -3.72 -3.45
CA ALA A 541 6.53 -2.47 -3.44
C ALA A 541 5.03 -2.68 -3.37
N VAL A 542 4.37 -1.71 -2.76
CA VAL A 542 2.93 -1.52 -2.84
C VAL A 542 2.69 -0.25 -3.66
N LEU A 543 2.03 -0.38 -4.80
CA LEU A 543 1.68 0.75 -5.65
C LEU A 543 0.19 1.02 -5.56
N LYS A 544 -0.14 2.28 -5.30
CA LYS A 544 -1.52 2.80 -5.34
C LYS A 544 -1.66 3.78 -6.48
N HIS A 545 -2.67 3.55 -7.32
CA HIS A 545 -3.12 4.51 -8.32
C HIS A 545 -4.65 4.61 -8.30
N GLY A 546 -5.15 5.80 -7.96
CA GLY A 546 -6.58 5.98 -7.69
C GLY A 546 -7.06 5.07 -6.56
N ASN A 547 -8.07 4.24 -6.85
CA ASN A 547 -8.61 3.26 -5.88
C ASN A 547 -8.01 1.85 -6.01
N HIS A 548 -7.07 1.65 -6.94
CA HIS A 548 -6.43 0.35 -7.17
C HIS A 548 -5.08 0.28 -6.48
N VAL A 549 -4.83 -0.85 -5.84
CA VAL A 549 -3.61 -1.15 -5.10
C VAL A 549 -3.05 -2.47 -5.59
N VAL A 550 -1.76 -2.49 -5.90
CA VAL A 550 -1.07 -3.70 -6.34
C VAL A 550 0.20 -3.89 -5.53
N ARG A 551 0.48 -5.13 -5.11
CA ARG A 551 1.75 -5.54 -4.50
C ARG A 551 2.55 -6.28 -5.56
N PHE A 552 3.84 -6.00 -5.65
CA PHE A 552 4.73 -6.67 -6.58
C PHE A 552 6.18 -6.68 -6.09
N ALA A 553 6.93 -7.69 -6.49
CA ALA A 553 8.37 -7.75 -6.37
C ALA A 553 8.98 -7.38 -7.72
N PHE A 554 10.07 -6.61 -7.72
CA PHE A 554 10.74 -6.19 -8.95
C PHE A 554 12.22 -6.59 -8.91
N PRO A 555 12.81 -6.95 -10.08
CA PRO A 555 14.20 -7.35 -10.13
C PRO A 555 15.15 -6.15 -9.94
N TYR A 556 16.33 -6.42 -9.39
CA TYR A 556 17.40 -5.42 -9.39
C TYR A 556 17.91 -5.18 -10.82
N PRO A 557 17.92 -3.92 -11.30
CA PRO A 557 18.36 -3.61 -12.65
C PRO A 557 19.87 -3.78 -12.77
N ASN A 558 20.31 -4.72 -13.60
CA ASN A 558 21.73 -4.92 -13.89
C ASN A 558 22.15 -4.01 -15.05
N ILE A 559 22.65 -2.80 -14.73
CA ILE A 559 23.12 -1.84 -15.73
C ILE A 559 24.62 -1.61 -15.52
N PRO A 560 25.42 -1.69 -16.58
CA PRO A 560 26.85 -1.45 -16.48
C PRO A 560 27.14 0.02 -16.13
N ILE A 561 28.20 0.25 -15.39
CA ILE A 561 28.80 1.57 -15.18
C ILE A 561 29.46 1.97 -16.51
N VAL A 562 29.06 3.11 -17.06
CA VAL A 562 29.53 3.60 -18.36
C VAL A 562 30.45 4.81 -18.20
N GLN A 563 30.39 5.51 -17.07
CA GLN A 563 31.13 6.72 -16.81
C GLN A 563 31.59 6.78 -15.34
N THR A 564 32.56 7.61 -15.06
CA THR A 564 32.95 7.92 -13.67
C THR A 564 31.92 8.86 -13.03
N GLY A 565 31.48 8.55 -11.83
CA GLY A 565 30.48 9.35 -11.09
C GLY A 565 30.93 10.79 -10.83
N LEU A 566 32.21 10.99 -10.46
CA LEU A 566 32.83 12.29 -10.26
C LEU A 566 34.19 12.36 -10.98
N VAL A 567 34.42 13.46 -11.68
CA VAL A 567 35.74 13.86 -12.20
C VAL A 567 36.13 15.12 -11.43
N PRO A 568 37.04 15.03 -10.42
CA PRO A 568 37.37 16.17 -9.60
C PRO A 568 37.89 17.34 -10.44
N ARG A 569 37.35 18.54 -10.20
CA ARG A 569 37.90 19.76 -10.78
C ARG A 569 39.19 20.10 -10.03
N SER A 570 40.24 20.39 -10.80
CA SER A 570 41.48 20.97 -10.20
C SER A 570 41.16 22.37 -9.72
N VAL A 571 41.10 22.53 -8.41
CA VAL A 571 40.95 23.85 -7.79
C VAL A 571 42.30 24.54 -7.86
N PRO A 572 42.39 25.78 -8.32
CA PRO A 572 43.64 26.56 -8.19
C PRO A 572 44.13 26.56 -6.75
N ASN A 573 45.45 26.39 -6.54
CA ASN A 573 46.07 26.35 -5.21
C ASN A 573 45.74 27.59 -4.31
N ASP A 574 45.27 28.69 -4.90
CA ASP A 574 44.87 29.92 -4.22
C ASP A 574 43.70 29.75 -3.22
N GLU A 575 42.83 28.74 -3.38
CA GLU A 575 41.73 28.48 -2.43
C GLU A 575 42.21 27.71 -1.18
N LEU A 576 43.35 27.01 -1.25
CA LEU A 576 43.94 26.27 -0.14
C LEU A 576 45.08 27.06 0.54
N ASN A 577 45.58 28.12 -0.08
CA ASN A 577 46.56 28.99 0.50
C ASN A 577 45.86 30.03 1.41
N PHE A 578 45.73 29.68 2.67
CA PHE A 578 45.64 30.68 3.71
C PHE A 578 46.89 31.56 3.58
N ASP A 579 46.75 32.77 3.05
CA ASP A 579 47.83 33.73 3.01
C ASP A 579 48.13 34.15 4.46
N PRO A 580 49.22 33.70 5.08
CA PRO A 580 49.54 34.01 6.44
C PRO A 580 49.79 35.52 6.65
N THR A 581 49.94 36.29 5.59
CA THR A 581 50.13 37.76 5.64
C THR A 581 48.83 38.50 5.93
N LEU A 582 47.64 37.91 5.56
CA LEU A 582 46.35 38.50 5.93
C LEU A 582 46.02 38.27 7.42
N SER A 583 46.49 37.17 8.02
CA SER A 583 46.38 36.94 9.47
C SER A 583 47.26 37.88 10.28
N ALA A 584 48.46 38.18 9.79
CA ALA A 584 49.36 39.09 10.46
C ALA A 584 48.92 40.58 10.38
N ALA A 585 48.13 40.97 9.37
CA ALA A 585 47.57 42.32 9.25
C ALA A 585 46.37 42.56 10.18
N ALA A 586 45.66 41.47 10.57
CA ALA A 586 44.55 41.56 11.54
C ALA A 586 45.03 41.74 12.97
N ASP A 587 46.24 41.27 13.30
CA ASP A 587 46.88 41.43 14.63
C ASP A 587 47.58 42.77 14.81
N GLN A 588 47.70 43.60 13.76
CA GLN A 588 48.38 44.93 13.85
C GLN A 588 47.40 46.08 14.03
N ASN A 589 46.15 45.91 14.25
CA ASN A 589 45.24 46.94 14.70
C ASN A 589 45.46 47.13 16.23
N PRO A 590 46.04 48.23 16.68
CA PRO A 590 46.20 48.45 18.11
C PRO A 590 44.85 48.61 18.77
N VAL A 591 44.54 47.67 19.66
CA VAL A 591 43.46 47.85 20.62
C VAL A 591 43.68 49.17 21.35
N PRO A 592 42.72 50.12 21.35
CA PRO A 592 42.90 51.34 22.15
C PRO A 592 42.99 50.92 23.60
N SER A 593 44.14 51.19 24.20
CA SER A 593 44.40 51.01 25.62
C SER A 593 43.39 51.80 26.45
N ALA A 594 42.63 51.11 27.26
CA ALA A 594 41.79 51.68 28.29
C ALA A 594 42.64 52.41 29.34
N PRO A 595 42.20 53.53 29.93
CA PRO A 595 42.97 54.31 30.87
C PRO A 595 43.27 53.48 32.13
N GLN A 596 44.55 53.45 32.52
CA GLN A 596 45.03 52.85 33.75
C GLN A 596 44.40 53.57 34.97
N ALA A 597 43.55 52.81 35.70
CA ALA A 597 43.16 53.19 37.05
C ALA A 597 44.24 52.70 38.04
N ALA A 598 44.70 53.65 38.94
CA ALA A 598 45.75 53.51 39.89
C ALA A 598 45.58 52.29 40.83
N ALA A 599 46.71 51.67 41.11
CA ALA A 599 46.84 50.49 41.96
C ALA A 599 46.57 50.84 43.45
N ALA A 600 45.78 49.98 44.11
CA ALA A 600 45.68 49.87 45.55
C ALA A 600 46.45 48.62 46.04
N PRO A 601 47.11 48.66 47.23
CA PRO A 601 48.02 47.59 47.64
C PRO A 601 47.35 46.31 48.13
N PRO A 602 48.07 45.20 48.16
CA PRO A 602 47.53 43.90 48.43
C PRO A 602 47.31 43.60 49.92
N PRO A 603 46.29 42.86 50.30
CA PRO A 603 46.18 42.32 51.66
C PRO A 603 46.94 41.00 51.81
N THR A 604 47.61 40.94 52.96
CA THR A 604 48.45 39.88 53.50
C THR A 604 47.72 38.54 53.68
N ALA A 605 48.41 37.47 53.37
CA ALA A 605 48.00 36.07 53.58
C ALA A 605 48.20 35.63 55.05
N PRO A 606 47.37 34.70 55.56
CA PRO A 606 47.72 33.89 56.71
C PRO A 606 48.03 32.41 56.27
N PRO A 607 48.70 31.62 57.16
CA PRO A 607 49.66 30.62 56.75
C PRO A 607 49.11 29.22 56.57
N LEU A 608 49.88 28.42 55.85
CA LEU A 608 49.84 26.99 55.64
C LEU A 608 49.68 26.15 56.90
N SER A 609 48.83 25.11 56.84
CA SER A 609 49.01 23.92 57.61
C SER A 609 48.82 22.66 56.74
N THR A 610 49.82 21.90 56.83
CA THR A 610 50.35 20.65 56.32
C THR A 610 49.36 19.44 56.27
N SER A 611 49.59 18.64 55.22
CA SER A 611 49.58 17.18 55.14
C SER A 611 48.24 16.45 55.28
N ALA A 612 47.86 15.49 54.41
CA ALA A 612 48.53 14.25 54.12
C ALA A 612 47.78 13.52 52.98
N GLN A 613 48.53 12.93 52.11
CA GLN A 613 48.49 11.61 51.49
C GLN A 613 47.18 10.98 51.00
N MET A 614 47.20 10.68 49.68
CA MET A 614 46.48 9.59 49.00
C MET A 614 46.82 8.21 49.63
N PRO A 615 45.99 7.17 49.45
CA PRO A 615 46.27 6.32 48.32
C PRO A 615 45.05 5.78 47.55
N ALA A 616 45.40 5.18 46.43
CA ALA A 616 44.59 4.56 45.41
C ALA A 616 43.92 3.23 45.88
N ALA A 617 42.89 2.86 45.15
CA ALA A 617 42.68 1.57 44.51
C ALA A 617 41.32 0.91 44.72
N GLN A 618 40.82 0.46 43.60
CA GLN A 618 40.15 -0.81 43.32
C GLN A 618 38.63 -0.91 43.35
N ALA A 619 38.20 -1.40 42.23
CA ALA A 619 36.94 -1.94 41.85
C ALA A 619 36.42 -3.03 42.79
N THR A 620 35.12 -3.15 42.91
CA THR A 620 34.41 -4.42 42.81
C THR A 620 32.92 -4.24 42.64
N ALA A 621 32.39 -5.11 41.81
CA ALA A 621 30.98 -5.35 41.55
C ALA A 621 30.26 -5.91 42.80
N GLN A 622 28.96 -5.74 42.88
CA GLN A 622 27.96 -6.77 43.20
C GLN A 622 26.57 -6.23 43.42
N THR A 623 25.67 -6.69 42.54
CA THR A 623 24.43 -7.46 42.80
C THR A 623 23.30 -6.84 43.64
N HIS A 624 22.14 -7.00 43.01
CA HIS A 624 20.77 -6.95 43.53
C HIS A 624 20.56 -7.57 44.90
N PRO A 625 19.45 -7.24 45.66
CA PRO A 625 18.18 -7.87 45.35
C PRO A 625 16.89 -7.10 45.67
N THR A 626 15.86 -7.49 44.89
CA THR A 626 14.45 -7.84 45.21
C THR A 626 13.60 -7.01 46.16
N THR A 627 12.47 -6.69 45.60
CA THR A 627 11.09 -6.55 46.08
C THR A 627 10.77 -7.10 47.50
N PRO A 628 9.69 -6.64 48.25
CA PRO A 628 8.31 -6.87 47.82
C PRO A 628 7.21 -5.88 48.30
N GLU A 629 6.05 -6.07 47.61
CA GLU A 629 4.65 -6.05 48.11
C GLU A 629 3.94 -4.80 48.64
N LYS A 630 2.89 -4.48 47.90
CA LYS A 630 1.45 -4.27 48.15
C LYS A 630 0.98 -4.27 49.63
N PRO A 631 -0.26 -3.83 49.98
CA PRO A 631 -1.39 -3.23 49.23
C PRO A 631 -2.23 -2.17 50.04
N LEU A 632 -3.39 -1.84 49.46
CA LEU A 632 -4.69 -1.46 50.05
C LEU A 632 -5.22 -0.04 49.82
N THR A 633 -6.24 -0.01 48.96
CA THR A 633 -7.66 0.42 49.18
C THR A 633 -7.85 1.84 49.71
N SER A 634 -8.65 2.66 49.15
CA SER A 634 -10.08 2.66 48.93
C SER A 634 -10.56 4.02 48.48
N THR A 635 -11.54 4.01 47.58
CA THR A 635 -12.79 4.80 47.63
C THR A 635 -12.70 6.28 48.04
N ASP A 636 -13.08 7.17 47.16
CA ASP A 636 -14.32 7.96 47.25
C ASP A 636 -14.41 9.00 46.12
N GLN A 637 -15.48 8.84 45.37
CA GLN A 637 -16.59 9.81 45.19
C GLN A 637 -16.31 11.09 44.36
N LEU A 638 -17.05 11.11 43.29
CA LEU A 638 -17.54 12.27 42.54
C LEU A 638 -18.18 13.34 43.46
N PRO A 639 -18.33 14.55 43.00
CA PRO A 639 -19.68 15.01 42.76
C PRO A 639 -19.98 15.61 41.40
N LEU A 640 -21.12 15.25 40.99
CA LEU A 640 -22.17 15.80 40.17
C LEU A 640 -22.53 17.27 40.44
N PHE A 641 -23.27 17.83 39.46
CA PHE A 641 -24.14 19.04 39.43
C PHE A 641 -23.41 20.33 39.00
N SER A 642 -24.02 21.17 38.19
CA SER A 642 -25.43 21.42 37.79
C SER A 642 -25.47 22.24 36.49
N ASP A 643 -26.39 21.91 35.60
CA ASP A 643 -27.47 22.69 35.00
C ASP A 643 -27.41 24.22 35.11
N ASP A 644 -27.68 24.82 33.97
CA ASP A 644 -28.73 25.79 33.63
C ASP A 644 -28.49 26.19 32.14
N ALA A 645 -29.32 25.88 31.20
CA ALA A 645 -30.64 26.38 30.79
C ALA A 645 -30.61 27.85 30.33
N ASP A 646 -30.95 28.03 29.12
CA ASP A 646 -31.93 28.90 28.43
C ASP A 646 -31.44 29.17 26.98
N ALA A 647 -32.08 28.72 25.97
CA ALA A 647 -33.41 28.98 25.40
C ALA A 647 -33.38 30.04 24.27
N GLU A 648 -34.04 29.67 23.19
CA GLU A 648 -34.69 30.49 22.16
C GLU A 648 -33.78 31.06 21.05
N SER A 649 -34.05 30.98 19.74
CA SER A 649 -35.29 30.76 18.99
C SER A 649 -34.97 30.58 17.51
N GLU A 650 -35.69 29.71 16.85
CA GLU A 650 -35.96 29.76 15.40
C GLU A 650 -36.73 31.04 15.02
N PRO A 651 -36.79 31.49 13.77
CA PRO A 651 -37.79 30.92 12.86
C PRO A 651 -37.43 30.78 11.37
N ASP A 652 -37.96 29.76 10.76
CA ASP A 652 -38.50 29.72 9.39
C ASP A 652 -39.66 30.76 9.24
N PRO A 653 -40.22 31.10 8.08
CA PRO A 653 -40.33 30.34 6.81
C PRO A 653 -40.51 31.17 5.48
N GLU A 654 -40.71 30.41 4.37
CA GLU A 654 -41.52 30.72 3.15
C GLU A 654 -40.99 31.82 2.21
N ALA A 655 -41.12 31.77 0.93
CA ALA A 655 -41.88 31.06 -0.11
C ALA A 655 -41.33 31.52 -1.46
N ASP A 656 -41.43 30.85 -2.44
CA ASP A 656 -42.36 30.71 -3.57
C ASP A 656 -41.69 30.58 -4.95
N GLU A 657 -42.22 29.61 -5.67
CA GLU A 657 -42.60 29.57 -7.11
C GLU A 657 -41.48 29.75 -8.17
N ALA A 658 -41.41 29.04 -9.26
CA ALA A 658 -42.31 28.09 -9.94
C ALA A 658 -41.65 27.63 -11.26
N ILE A 659 -42.07 26.44 -11.72
CA ILE A 659 -42.34 26.07 -13.14
C ILE A 659 -41.11 25.82 -14.06
N SER A 660 -40.85 24.65 -14.55
CA SER A 660 -41.46 23.84 -15.62
C SER A 660 -40.59 22.60 -15.90
N SER A 661 -41.14 21.43 -15.79
CA SER A 661 -41.56 20.41 -16.77
C SER A 661 -40.60 20.14 -17.92
N GLU A 662 -40.18 18.92 -18.00
CA GLU A 662 -40.33 17.90 -19.04
C GLU A 662 -39.35 16.74 -18.85
N SER A 663 -39.85 15.63 -18.50
CA SER A 663 -40.12 14.37 -19.16
C SER A 663 -38.92 13.50 -19.55
N ASN A 664 -38.96 12.33 -18.95
CA ASN A 664 -38.85 11.00 -19.56
C ASN A 664 -37.48 10.51 -20.08
N THR A 665 -36.92 9.52 -19.54
CA THR A 665 -37.04 8.08 -19.82
C THR A 665 -35.83 7.33 -19.27
N SER A 666 -36.13 6.36 -18.42
CA SER A 666 -35.22 5.23 -18.13
C SER A 666 -35.06 4.36 -19.37
N PRO A 667 -34.00 3.59 -19.47
CA PRO A 667 -34.22 2.16 -19.66
C PRO A 667 -33.48 1.28 -18.63
N VAL A 668 -34.26 0.37 -18.12
CA VAL A 668 -33.93 -0.94 -17.57
C VAL A 668 -33.04 -1.70 -18.55
N PHE A 669 -31.94 -2.28 -18.07
CA PHE A 669 -31.39 -3.51 -18.63
C PHE A 669 -30.94 -4.47 -17.53
N THR A 670 -31.68 -5.54 -17.45
CA THR A 670 -31.37 -6.86 -16.90
C THR A 670 -30.20 -7.49 -17.65
N PHE A 671 -29.20 -7.97 -16.93
CA PHE A 671 -28.69 -9.37 -16.99
C PHE A 671 -27.70 -9.60 -15.84
#